data_6387804d9a8ba25442773f99d6189e52
#
_entry.id   6387804d9a8ba25442773f99d6189e52
#
_cell.length_a   1.000
_cell.length_b   1.000
_cell.length_c   1.000
_cell.angle_alpha   90.00
_cell.angle_beta   90.00
_cell.angle_gamma   90.00
#
_symmetry.space_group_name_H-M   'P 1'
#
loop_
_entity.id
_entity.type
_entity.pdbx_description
1 polymer ?
#
loop_
_entity_poly.entity_id
_entity_poly.type
_entity_poly.pdbx_seq_one_letter_code
_entity_poly.pdbx_strand_id
1 'polypeptide(L)'
;MYNDIIRLLDQRRVKEALTQLNALTAGTDYWKLKSEAESLQTTYSYMLQYAAQGMEDPEQGKLYRQIVRKTYELTDQLEFLNKHIKEYGQFADKMRQNRQPGKQRSYQELCQSLETFSEDIRMSQLAAKNDKKLFEKQQEIRKRHEADMDELFDRIWTSASWSEEEISGARQISESLLVETKDLAVIVSAVTLNLLQLFDPAKFQFLINVYRQHSESLITQRALTGILLAAYYHTQRLDLYPELKAALSMLAELPQISEQVNNIQTLLLLSRETEKIEKKMREDIIPHMLRTQQMIDPDMKIEEIDDLEEFNPEWKKSMDIANDKIRELGELQMEGADTYMGTFAQLKTFPFFQQAAHWFYPFSEQNSEVASILPAGNNKGNNLIKQLMELPMFCNSDRYSFCFTFMQIPQMQRNIVTSQLLNQNLHLNESIEQFADESRKGEKTNITAKLYLQDLYRFFKLWAFRKELHDIFTDDFALWKCKPLASLCHTPEILSSTANLLFSKGYWQEAAELFSELEKANPGNAEIMQKLGFSLLKLKKYPEAVQAFRQADLLNPDHVWTLRHLAQCYKHLQDYPKALEYFEKVKEIQPDNLSLLLQIGQCLATQRMYDQALSYFFKVEYLDKTPVNARRAIGWCYFMTGKYEEALRFYQKLLQTDDAQASDWLNAGHVYLAQKNIPKALEHYRQAESLCESHEKFIKLFLADREALNERQIQEETISLIPDLL
;
A
#
# COMPACT_ATOMS: atom_id res chain seq x y z
N MET A 1 -10.09 -21.80 22.48
CA MET A 1 -10.73 -21.34 23.74
C MET A 1 -11.43 -19.99 23.56
N TYR A 2 -10.73 -18.87 23.35
CA TYR A 2 -11.41 -17.56 23.19
C TYR A 2 -12.36 -17.54 21.99
N ASN A 3 -11.92 -18.02 20.84
CA ASN A 3 -12.74 -18.15 19.63
C ASN A 3 -13.98 -19.04 19.86
N ASP A 4 -13.95 -19.99 20.77
CA ASP A 4 -15.12 -20.81 21.09
C ASP A 4 -16.16 -20.01 21.87
N ILE A 5 -15.72 -19.14 22.80
CA ILE A 5 -16.63 -18.23 23.51
C ILE A 5 -17.26 -17.25 22.51
N ILE A 6 -16.46 -16.66 21.63
CA ILE A 6 -16.94 -15.75 20.59
C ILE A 6 -17.95 -16.44 19.71
N ARG A 7 -17.67 -17.67 19.23
CA ARG A 7 -18.60 -18.46 18.42
C ARG A 7 -19.91 -18.76 19.15
N LEU A 8 -19.85 -19.04 20.45
CA LEU A 8 -21.07 -19.25 21.27
C LEU A 8 -21.90 -17.98 21.38
N LEU A 9 -21.26 -16.82 21.54
CA LEU A 9 -21.93 -15.51 21.57
C LEU A 9 -22.59 -15.19 20.22
N ASP A 10 -21.90 -15.46 19.11
CA ASP A 10 -22.44 -15.29 17.75
C ASP A 10 -23.67 -16.17 17.52
N GLN A 11 -23.66 -17.40 18.09
CA GLN A 11 -24.78 -18.34 18.08
C GLN A 11 -25.87 -17.99 19.12
N ARG A 12 -25.74 -16.90 19.88
CA ARG A 12 -26.67 -16.51 20.96
C ARG A 12 -26.76 -17.52 22.13
N ARG A 13 -25.73 -18.35 22.32
CA ARG A 13 -25.59 -19.32 23.42
C ARG A 13 -24.90 -18.69 24.63
N VAL A 14 -25.47 -17.60 25.14
CA VAL A 14 -24.83 -16.73 26.14
C VAL A 14 -24.53 -17.46 27.46
N LYS A 15 -25.43 -18.38 27.90
CA LYS A 15 -25.19 -19.14 29.13
C LYS A 15 -23.90 -19.98 29.05
N GLU A 16 -23.68 -20.66 27.94
CA GLU A 16 -22.51 -21.49 27.74
C GLU A 16 -21.24 -20.64 27.57
N ALA A 17 -21.36 -19.53 26.87
CA ALA A 17 -20.27 -18.55 26.73
C ALA A 17 -19.79 -18.02 28.10
N LEU A 18 -20.73 -17.59 28.97
CA LEU A 18 -20.43 -17.15 30.34
C LEU A 18 -19.83 -18.29 31.19
N THR A 19 -20.31 -19.51 31.06
CA THR A 19 -19.76 -20.66 31.78
C THR A 19 -18.30 -20.91 31.37
N GLN A 20 -17.99 -20.85 30.08
CA GLN A 20 -16.62 -21.02 29.60
C GLN A 20 -15.74 -19.84 29.99
N LEU A 21 -16.23 -18.61 29.93
CA LEU A 21 -15.49 -17.40 30.37
C LEU A 21 -15.11 -17.52 31.84
N ASN A 22 -16.06 -17.89 32.72
CA ASN A 22 -15.79 -18.10 34.13
C ASN A 22 -14.78 -19.23 34.41
N ALA A 23 -14.83 -20.32 33.66
CA ALA A 23 -13.84 -21.37 33.76
C ALA A 23 -12.43 -20.92 33.37
N LEU A 24 -12.32 -20.04 32.35
CA LEU A 24 -11.03 -19.47 31.94
C LEU A 24 -10.50 -18.44 32.93
N THR A 25 -11.35 -17.58 33.48
CA THR A 25 -10.94 -16.56 34.46
C THR A 25 -10.55 -17.17 35.79
N ALA A 26 -11.18 -18.29 36.21
CA ALA A 26 -10.83 -19.01 37.43
C ALA A 26 -9.37 -19.49 37.50
N GLY A 27 -8.76 -19.73 36.34
CA GLY A 27 -7.35 -20.14 36.21
C GLY A 27 -6.36 -18.98 36.12
N THR A 28 -6.79 -17.74 36.36
CA THR A 28 -5.97 -16.53 36.21
C THR A 28 -5.92 -15.70 37.49
N ASP A 29 -4.86 -14.90 37.65
CA ASP A 29 -4.71 -13.97 38.78
C ASP A 29 -5.49 -12.63 38.59
N TYR A 30 -6.33 -12.54 37.53
CA TYR A 30 -7.09 -11.31 37.23
C TYR A 30 -8.39 -11.25 38.03
N TRP A 31 -8.28 -10.94 39.33
CA TRP A 31 -9.41 -10.96 40.26
C TRP A 31 -10.59 -10.05 39.80
N LYS A 32 -10.30 -8.92 39.16
CA LYS A 32 -11.31 -7.98 38.67
C LYS A 32 -12.12 -8.61 37.53
N LEU A 33 -11.45 -9.18 36.53
CA LEU A 33 -12.13 -9.83 35.38
C LEU A 33 -12.94 -11.05 35.85
N LYS A 34 -12.41 -11.80 36.82
CA LYS A 34 -13.11 -12.93 37.42
C LYS A 34 -14.39 -12.47 38.12
N SER A 35 -14.31 -11.45 38.97
CA SER A 35 -15.47 -10.88 39.71
C SER A 35 -16.54 -10.36 38.72
N GLU A 36 -16.13 -9.67 37.66
CA GLU A 36 -17.05 -9.17 36.64
C GLU A 36 -17.71 -10.32 35.86
N ALA A 37 -16.99 -11.35 35.48
CA ALA A 37 -17.52 -12.53 34.78
C ALA A 37 -18.53 -13.31 35.66
N GLU A 38 -18.23 -13.50 36.96
CA GLU A 38 -19.13 -14.12 37.93
C GLU A 38 -20.42 -13.27 38.12
N SER A 39 -20.29 -11.96 38.21
CA SER A 39 -21.40 -11.02 38.30
C SER A 39 -22.32 -11.09 37.07
N LEU A 40 -21.74 -11.12 35.86
CA LEU A 40 -22.49 -11.26 34.61
C LEU A 40 -23.26 -12.60 34.54
N GLN A 41 -22.63 -13.69 34.94
CA GLN A 41 -23.28 -15.01 34.99
C GLN A 41 -24.45 -15.02 35.95
N THR A 42 -24.27 -14.41 37.12
CA THR A 42 -25.33 -14.29 38.15
C THR A 42 -26.49 -13.45 37.65
N THR A 43 -26.19 -12.29 37.06
CA THR A 43 -27.21 -11.39 36.48
C THR A 43 -27.98 -12.10 35.34
N TYR A 44 -27.27 -12.80 34.47
CA TYR A 44 -27.90 -13.54 33.40
C TYR A 44 -28.80 -14.69 33.91
N SER A 45 -28.36 -15.37 34.97
CA SER A 45 -29.15 -16.43 35.62
C SER A 45 -30.43 -15.90 36.22
N TYR A 46 -30.41 -14.74 36.90
CA TYR A 46 -31.63 -14.08 37.40
C TYR A 46 -32.54 -13.66 36.24
N MET A 47 -32.00 -13.05 35.17
CA MET A 47 -32.80 -12.70 34.00
C MET A 47 -33.52 -13.91 33.39
N LEU A 48 -32.85 -15.07 33.28
CA LEU A 48 -33.46 -16.31 32.81
C LEU A 48 -34.54 -16.81 33.75
N GLN A 49 -34.34 -16.73 35.07
CA GLN A 49 -35.32 -17.14 36.07
C GLN A 49 -36.60 -16.29 36.00
N TYR A 50 -36.46 -14.95 35.90
CA TYR A 50 -37.63 -14.06 35.77
C TYR A 50 -38.38 -14.30 34.46
N ALA A 51 -37.64 -14.47 33.35
CA ALA A 51 -38.26 -14.79 32.08
C ALA A 51 -39.03 -16.14 32.10
N ALA A 52 -38.48 -17.18 32.78
CA ALA A 52 -39.13 -18.45 32.97
C ALA A 52 -40.40 -18.39 33.82
N GLN A 53 -40.50 -17.38 34.71
CA GLN A 53 -41.70 -17.12 35.53
C GLN A 53 -42.74 -16.27 34.76
N GLY A 54 -42.49 -15.94 33.51
CA GLY A 54 -43.39 -15.12 32.69
C GLY A 54 -43.47 -13.64 33.08
N MET A 55 -42.51 -13.14 33.84
CA MET A 55 -42.45 -11.72 34.18
C MET A 55 -41.97 -10.90 32.98
N GLU A 56 -42.78 -9.98 32.52
CA GLU A 56 -42.43 -9.01 31.48
C GLU A 56 -41.63 -7.86 32.09
N ASP A 57 -40.35 -7.73 31.67
CA ASP A 57 -39.50 -6.61 32.04
C ASP A 57 -39.19 -5.77 30.79
N PRO A 58 -39.64 -4.52 30.69
CA PRO A 58 -39.36 -3.64 29.55
C PRO A 58 -37.88 -3.42 29.30
N GLU A 59 -37.01 -3.54 30.30
CA GLU A 59 -35.56 -3.35 30.21
C GLU A 59 -34.80 -4.65 29.88
N GLN A 60 -35.48 -5.80 29.82
CA GLN A 60 -34.87 -7.12 29.58
C GLN A 60 -34.02 -7.12 28.30
N GLY A 61 -34.53 -6.56 27.22
CA GLY A 61 -33.80 -6.50 25.96
C GLY A 61 -32.53 -5.64 26.02
N LYS A 62 -32.57 -4.60 26.83
CA LYS A 62 -31.40 -3.72 27.04
C LYS A 62 -30.35 -4.43 27.92
N LEU A 63 -30.80 -5.04 29.02
CA LEU A 63 -29.93 -5.82 29.90
C LEU A 63 -29.27 -7.00 29.15
N TYR A 64 -30.02 -7.73 28.33
CA TYR A 64 -29.47 -8.79 27.50
C TYR A 64 -28.35 -8.30 26.59
N ARG A 65 -28.57 -7.18 25.87
CA ARG A 65 -27.53 -6.60 25.01
C ARG A 65 -26.30 -6.15 25.82
N GLN A 66 -26.50 -5.60 27.01
CA GLN A 66 -25.38 -5.23 27.88
C GLN A 66 -24.57 -6.44 28.33
N ILE A 67 -25.24 -7.54 28.73
CA ILE A 67 -24.56 -8.78 29.14
C ILE A 67 -23.75 -9.35 27.97
N VAL A 68 -24.33 -9.45 26.77
CA VAL A 68 -23.62 -9.93 25.58
C VAL A 68 -22.40 -9.07 25.29
N ARG A 69 -22.57 -7.76 25.29
CA ARG A 69 -21.48 -6.80 25.03
C ARG A 69 -20.36 -6.93 26.06
N LYS A 70 -20.69 -6.94 27.34
CA LYS A 70 -19.70 -7.13 28.42
C LYS A 70 -18.99 -8.49 28.35
N THR A 71 -19.69 -9.53 27.93
CA THR A 71 -19.08 -10.86 27.75
C THR A 71 -18.03 -10.84 26.63
N TYR A 72 -18.28 -10.16 25.49
CA TYR A 72 -17.28 -9.93 24.46
C TYR A 72 -16.10 -9.13 24.99
N GLU A 73 -16.35 -7.99 25.65
CA GLU A 73 -15.29 -7.13 26.22
C GLU A 73 -14.35 -7.92 27.16
N LEU A 74 -14.91 -8.69 28.09
CA LEU A 74 -14.13 -9.48 29.04
C LEU A 74 -13.34 -10.61 28.34
N THR A 75 -13.92 -11.22 27.30
CA THR A 75 -13.24 -12.26 26.53
C THR A 75 -12.06 -11.68 25.79
N ASP A 76 -12.22 -10.56 25.09
CA ASP A 76 -11.17 -9.88 24.35
C ASP A 76 -10.05 -9.38 25.30
N GLN A 77 -10.42 -8.80 26.46
CA GLN A 77 -9.45 -8.40 27.46
C GLN A 77 -8.65 -9.57 28.03
N LEU A 78 -9.31 -10.67 28.31
CA LEU A 78 -8.65 -11.87 28.84
C LEU A 78 -7.68 -12.48 27.82
N GLU A 79 -8.07 -12.49 26.55
CA GLU A 79 -7.21 -12.94 25.44
C GLU A 79 -5.97 -12.06 25.32
N PHE A 80 -6.17 -10.75 25.26
CA PHE A 80 -5.10 -9.75 25.19
C PHE A 80 -4.09 -9.89 26.34
N LEU A 81 -4.60 -10.00 27.56
CA LEU A 81 -3.76 -10.12 28.75
C LEU A 81 -2.98 -11.43 28.77
N ASN A 82 -3.64 -12.55 28.45
CA ASN A 82 -2.99 -13.87 28.48
C ASN A 82 -2.00 -14.05 27.33
N LYS A 83 -2.20 -13.39 26.20
CA LYS A 83 -1.25 -13.36 25.10
C LYS A 83 0.05 -12.69 25.54
N HIS A 84 -0.03 -11.46 26.04
CA HIS A 84 1.16 -10.63 26.28
C HIS A 84 1.86 -10.91 27.60
N ILE A 85 1.19 -11.41 28.64
CA ILE A 85 1.85 -11.74 29.93
C ILE A 85 2.83 -12.91 29.83
N LYS A 86 2.56 -13.86 28.91
CA LYS A 86 3.41 -15.04 28.70
C LYS A 86 4.55 -14.78 27.70
N GLU A 87 4.49 -13.69 26.97
CA GLU A 87 5.50 -13.31 26.00
C GLU A 87 6.66 -12.58 26.68
N TYR A 88 7.86 -12.73 26.11
CA TYR A 88 9.04 -11.97 26.47
C TYR A 88 9.23 -10.90 25.39
N GLY A 89 9.27 -9.64 25.80
CA GLY A 89 9.47 -8.54 24.87
C GLY A 89 9.19 -7.19 25.49
N GLN A 90 9.48 -6.12 24.77
CA GLN A 90 9.34 -4.76 25.29
C GLN A 90 7.89 -4.39 25.61
N PHE A 91 6.94 -4.76 24.77
CA PHE A 91 5.52 -4.52 25.00
C PHE A 91 5.04 -5.22 26.29
N ALA A 92 5.36 -6.50 26.43
CA ALA A 92 5.01 -7.29 27.59
C ALA A 92 5.68 -6.76 28.87
N ASP A 93 6.94 -6.30 28.79
CA ASP A 93 7.66 -5.72 29.92
C ASP A 93 7.01 -4.39 30.37
N LYS A 94 6.71 -3.51 29.44
CA LYS A 94 6.00 -2.26 29.71
C LYS A 94 4.62 -2.53 30.31
N MET A 95 3.88 -3.50 29.78
CA MET A 95 2.60 -3.91 30.31
C MET A 95 2.70 -4.42 31.76
N ARG A 96 3.73 -5.22 32.10
CA ARG A 96 3.98 -5.68 33.47
C ARG A 96 4.37 -4.54 34.42
N GLN A 97 5.24 -3.63 33.97
CA GLN A 97 5.63 -2.44 34.73
C GLN A 97 4.42 -1.56 35.03
N ASN A 98 3.58 -1.32 34.04
CA ASN A 98 2.38 -0.49 34.12
C ASN A 98 1.25 -1.11 34.97
N ARG A 99 1.44 -2.33 35.49
CA ARG A 99 0.46 -3.01 36.35
C ARG A 99 0.90 -3.13 37.82
N GLN A 100 2.11 -2.65 38.17
CA GLN A 100 2.59 -2.72 39.53
C GLN A 100 1.85 -1.71 40.42
N PRO A 101 1.13 -2.18 41.47
CA PRO A 101 0.38 -1.27 42.37
C PRO A 101 1.31 -0.27 43.06
N GLY A 102 0.87 0.96 43.16
CA GLY A 102 1.53 2.00 43.98
C GLY A 102 2.77 2.66 43.38
N LYS A 103 3.16 2.33 42.13
CA LYS A 103 4.29 2.96 41.43
C LYS A 103 3.87 3.92 40.32
N GLN A 104 2.58 4.04 40.04
CA GLN A 104 2.08 4.81 38.90
C GLN A 104 1.48 6.13 39.35
N ARG A 105 1.84 7.19 38.62
CA ARG A 105 1.15 8.47 38.72
C ARG A 105 -0.22 8.34 38.02
N SER A 106 -1.24 9.01 38.58
CA SER A 106 -2.55 9.08 37.94
C SER A 106 -2.49 9.85 36.61
N TYR A 107 -3.47 9.65 35.72
CA TYR A 107 -3.57 10.48 34.50
C TYR A 107 -3.74 11.96 34.85
N GLN A 108 -4.34 12.27 35.96
CA GLN A 108 -4.49 13.63 36.45
C GLN A 108 -3.16 14.27 36.86
N GLU A 109 -2.28 13.52 37.56
CA GLU A 109 -0.92 13.97 37.91
C GLU A 109 -0.05 14.17 36.66
N LEU A 110 -0.14 13.25 35.67
CA LEU A 110 0.54 13.39 34.37
C LEU A 110 0.02 14.59 33.59
N CYS A 111 -1.31 14.82 33.55
CA CYS A 111 -1.90 16.00 32.94
C CYS A 111 -1.33 17.29 33.55
N GLN A 112 -1.29 17.38 34.86
CA GLN A 112 -0.74 18.55 35.58
C GLN A 112 0.74 18.77 35.24
N SER A 113 1.53 17.70 35.09
CA SER A 113 2.94 17.82 34.67
C SER A 113 3.05 18.36 33.25
N LEU A 114 2.20 17.91 32.31
CA LEU A 114 2.16 18.41 30.94
C LEU A 114 1.72 19.88 30.87
N GLU A 115 0.72 20.28 31.65
CA GLU A 115 0.23 21.65 31.71
C GLU A 115 1.28 22.65 32.23
N THR A 116 2.11 22.23 33.20
CA THR A 116 3.15 23.09 33.80
C THR A 116 4.40 23.23 32.92
N PHE A 117 4.59 22.36 31.92
CA PHE A 117 5.79 22.36 31.11
C PHE A 117 6.08 23.69 30.40
N SER A 118 5.10 24.27 29.71
CA SER A 118 5.24 25.54 29.02
C SER A 118 5.55 26.69 29.99
N GLU A 119 5.00 26.67 31.20
CA GLU A 119 5.27 27.64 32.24
C GLU A 119 6.69 27.48 32.82
N ASP A 120 7.11 26.25 33.08
CA ASP A 120 8.47 25.90 33.54
C ASP A 120 9.53 26.40 32.57
N ILE A 121 9.30 26.22 31.27
CA ILE A 121 10.19 26.75 30.22
C ILE A 121 10.27 28.27 30.26
N ARG A 122 9.14 28.97 30.36
CA ARG A 122 9.08 30.45 30.48
C ARG A 122 9.81 30.97 31.73
N MET A 123 9.53 30.34 32.87
CA MET A 123 10.16 30.69 34.13
C MET A 123 11.66 30.48 34.14
N SER A 124 12.13 29.43 33.43
CA SER A 124 13.56 29.19 33.26
C SER A 124 14.25 30.34 32.52
N GLN A 125 13.60 30.90 31.48
CA GLN A 125 14.11 32.08 30.75
C GLN A 125 14.30 33.30 31.62
N LEU A 126 13.34 33.55 32.55
CA LEU A 126 13.40 34.69 33.44
C LEU A 126 14.43 34.52 34.58
N ALA A 127 14.69 33.27 34.97
CA ALA A 127 15.58 32.98 36.11
C ALA A 127 17.05 32.86 35.74
N ALA A 128 17.40 32.65 34.48
CA ALA A 128 18.77 32.42 34.06
C ALA A 128 19.57 33.72 33.87
N LYS A 129 20.73 33.77 34.51
CA LYS A 129 21.65 34.91 34.42
C LYS A 129 22.68 34.76 33.28
N ASN A 130 22.73 33.63 32.59
CA ASN A 130 23.71 33.32 31.58
C ASN A 130 23.17 32.20 30.68
N ASP A 131 23.45 32.27 29.38
CA ASP A 131 22.91 31.38 28.34
C ASP A 131 23.23 29.91 28.55
N LYS A 132 24.40 29.56 29.08
CA LYS A 132 24.78 28.19 29.34
C LYS A 132 23.92 27.55 30.46
N LYS A 133 23.72 28.25 31.55
CA LYS A 133 22.85 27.78 32.65
C LYS A 133 21.39 27.74 32.26
N LEU A 134 20.97 28.65 31.38
CA LEU A 134 19.64 28.63 30.79
C LEU A 134 19.43 27.34 29.99
N PHE A 135 20.36 27.04 29.10
CA PHE A 135 20.31 25.85 28.27
C PHE A 135 20.26 24.56 29.11
N GLU A 136 21.19 24.42 30.07
CA GLU A 136 21.24 23.26 30.96
C GLU A 136 19.90 23.05 31.72
N LYS A 137 19.32 24.12 32.26
CA LYS A 137 18.03 24.08 32.95
C LYS A 137 16.87 23.71 32.02
N GLN A 138 16.84 24.28 30.85
CA GLN A 138 15.82 23.95 29.86
C GLN A 138 15.93 22.50 29.37
N GLN A 139 17.14 21.98 29.21
CA GLN A 139 17.37 20.57 28.88
C GLN A 139 16.84 19.63 29.98
N GLU A 140 17.04 19.97 31.25
CA GLU A 140 16.52 19.18 32.36
C GLU A 140 14.95 19.16 32.36
N ILE A 141 14.32 20.33 32.15
CA ILE A 141 12.87 20.43 32.07
C ILE A 141 12.33 19.60 30.89
N ARG A 142 12.95 19.68 29.72
CA ARG A 142 12.56 18.91 28.53
C ARG A 142 12.70 17.40 28.73
N LYS A 143 13.85 16.95 29.27
CA LYS A 143 14.04 15.52 29.57
C LYS A 143 12.99 14.96 30.54
N ARG A 144 12.59 15.76 31.53
CA ARG A 144 11.52 15.36 32.45
C ARG A 144 10.17 15.27 31.73
N HIS A 145 9.87 16.27 30.90
CA HIS A 145 8.63 16.27 30.11
C HIS A 145 8.57 15.09 29.12
N GLU A 146 9.67 14.81 28.41
CA GLU A 146 9.78 13.67 27.50
C GLU A 146 9.61 12.32 28.25
N ALA A 147 10.18 12.21 29.45
CA ALA A 147 9.98 11.02 30.29
C ALA A 147 8.51 10.87 30.76
N ASP A 148 7.84 11.98 31.08
CA ASP A 148 6.41 11.98 31.42
C ASP A 148 5.55 11.56 30.21
N MET A 149 5.90 12.02 29.03
CA MET A 149 5.25 11.62 27.78
C MET A 149 5.47 10.16 27.42
N ASP A 150 6.68 9.64 27.61
CA ASP A 150 6.98 8.22 27.41
C ASP A 150 6.20 7.34 28.38
N GLU A 151 6.13 7.72 29.66
CA GLU A 151 5.32 7.02 30.65
C GLU A 151 3.84 6.98 30.28
N LEU A 152 3.28 8.12 29.89
CA LEU A 152 1.86 8.23 29.49
C LEU A 152 1.59 7.43 28.22
N PHE A 153 2.47 7.51 27.21
CA PHE A 153 2.35 6.74 25.98
C PHE A 153 2.36 5.24 26.25
N ASP A 154 3.37 4.75 26.96
CA ASP A 154 3.54 3.32 27.28
C ASP A 154 2.33 2.80 28.05
N ARG A 155 1.83 3.59 28.99
CA ARG A 155 0.68 3.25 29.80
C ARG A 155 -0.60 3.14 28.98
N ILE A 156 -0.88 4.11 28.09
CA ILE A 156 -2.03 4.06 27.19
C ILE A 156 -1.91 2.90 26.23
N TRP A 157 -0.77 2.78 25.58
CA TRP A 157 -0.52 1.76 24.54
C TRP A 157 -0.66 0.34 25.06
N THR A 158 -0.17 0.06 26.28
CA THR A 158 -0.18 -1.28 26.87
C THR A 158 -1.37 -1.54 27.81
N SER A 159 -2.28 -0.56 27.98
CA SER A 159 -3.44 -0.74 28.87
C SER A 159 -4.47 -1.72 28.26
N ALA A 160 -5.18 -2.38 29.14
CA ALA A 160 -6.47 -3.02 28.80
C ALA A 160 -7.57 -1.95 28.61
N SER A 161 -8.83 -2.26 28.89
CA SER A 161 -9.88 -1.23 28.87
C SER A 161 -9.65 -0.16 29.92
N TRP A 162 -9.98 1.07 29.58
CA TRP A 162 -9.88 2.20 30.51
C TRP A 162 -10.91 2.11 31.64
N SER A 163 -10.49 2.42 32.85
CA SER A 163 -11.36 2.67 34.01
C SER A 163 -12.02 4.06 33.92
N GLU A 164 -13.05 4.31 34.70
CA GLU A 164 -13.71 5.61 34.76
C GLU A 164 -12.74 6.75 35.14
N GLU A 165 -11.76 6.46 35.99
CA GLU A 165 -10.71 7.42 36.37
C GLU A 165 -9.80 7.74 35.18
N GLU A 166 -9.39 6.72 34.40
CA GLU A 166 -8.56 6.90 33.23
C GLU A 166 -9.34 7.62 32.12
N ILE A 167 -10.61 7.33 31.91
CA ILE A 167 -11.50 8.04 30.99
C ILE A 167 -11.56 9.52 31.35
N SER A 168 -11.78 9.82 32.63
CA SER A 168 -11.86 11.21 33.12
C SER A 168 -10.52 11.94 32.94
N GLY A 169 -9.40 11.28 33.26
CA GLY A 169 -8.07 11.87 33.09
C GLY A 169 -7.70 12.08 31.63
N ALA A 170 -7.97 11.12 30.75
CA ALA A 170 -7.75 11.26 29.32
C ALA A 170 -8.60 12.39 28.72
N ARG A 171 -9.84 12.54 29.18
CA ARG A 171 -10.70 13.63 28.78
C ARG A 171 -10.13 14.98 29.23
N GLN A 172 -9.67 15.09 30.49
CA GLN A 172 -9.03 16.30 30.98
C GLN A 172 -7.83 16.70 30.14
N ILE A 173 -6.98 15.75 29.78
CA ILE A 173 -5.81 16.00 28.93
C ILE A 173 -6.24 16.52 27.54
N SER A 174 -7.25 15.92 26.92
CA SER A 174 -7.72 16.35 25.60
C SER A 174 -8.44 17.69 25.57
N GLU A 175 -9.06 18.10 26.69
CA GLU A 175 -9.78 19.36 26.79
C GLU A 175 -8.90 20.50 27.33
N SER A 176 -7.69 20.21 27.85
CA SER A 176 -6.76 21.19 28.35
C SER A 176 -6.17 22.08 27.28
N LEU A 177 -6.27 23.39 27.46
CA LEU A 177 -5.66 24.40 26.60
C LEU A 177 -4.16 24.61 26.89
N LEU A 178 -3.63 24.00 27.94
CA LEU A 178 -2.24 24.14 28.37
C LEU A 178 -1.36 22.95 27.87
N VAL A 179 -1.97 21.82 27.55
CA VAL A 179 -1.26 20.68 26.94
C VAL A 179 -0.90 21.05 25.50
N GLU A 180 0.36 20.82 25.12
CA GLU A 180 0.82 21.16 23.79
C GLU A 180 0.17 20.27 22.71
N THR A 181 -0.11 20.85 21.54
CA THR A 181 -0.64 20.12 20.36
C THR A 181 0.20 18.90 20.01
N LYS A 182 1.53 18.99 20.19
CA LYS A 182 2.46 17.89 19.91
C LYS A 182 2.26 16.71 20.86
N ASP A 183 2.02 17.00 22.14
CA ASP A 183 1.83 15.98 23.17
C ASP A 183 0.51 15.24 22.95
N LEU A 184 -0.58 15.98 22.69
CA LEU A 184 -1.86 15.37 22.36
C LEU A 184 -1.77 14.50 21.10
N ALA A 185 -0.99 14.90 20.10
CA ALA A 185 -0.78 14.10 18.89
C ALA A 185 -0.08 12.76 19.20
N VAL A 186 0.86 12.74 20.13
CA VAL A 186 1.53 11.50 20.60
C VAL A 186 0.56 10.62 21.37
N ILE A 187 -0.26 11.20 22.24
CA ILE A 187 -1.30 10.50 23.00
C ILE A 187 -2.33 9.84 22.06
N VAL A 188 -2.80 10.56 21.05
CA VAL A 188 -3.68 10.01 20.00
C VAL A 188 -3.04 8.81 19.30
N SER A 189 -1.74 8.85 19.06
CA SER A 189 -1.04 7.72 18.47
C SER A 189 -0.96 6.52 19.40
N ALA A 190 -0.74 6.74 20.70
CA ALA A 190 -0.77 5.66 21.72
C ALA A 190 -2.15 4.97 21.77
N VAL A 191 -3.22 5.78 21.75
CA VAL A 191 -4.61 5.27 21.73
C VAL A 191 -4.87 4.48 20.44
N THR A 192 -4.40 4.98 19.30
CA THR A 192 -4.52 4.29 18.01
C THR A 192 -3.82 2.93 18.06
N LEU A 193 -2.56 2.88 18.49
CA LEU A 193 -1.80 1.63 18.58
C LEU A 193 -2.42 0.60 19.54
N ASN A 194 -3.01 1.07 20.64
CA ASN A 194 -3.72 0.19 21.55
C ASN A 194 -4.99 -0.38 20.90
N LEU A 195 -5.79 0.47 20.24
CA LEU A 195 -6.99 0.06 19.54
C LEU A 195 -6.71 -0.90 18.37
N LEU A 196 -5.51 -0.91 17.79
CA LEU A 196 -5.14 -1.93 16.79
C LEU A 196 -5.01 -3.34 17.39
N GLN A 197 -4.87 -3.47 18.71
CA GLN A 197 -4.70 -4.75 19.39
C GLN A 197 -5.92 -5.18 20.19
N LEU A 198 -6.62 -4.21 20.81
CA LEU A 198 -7.76 -4.45 21.68
C LEU A 198 -8.82 -3.37 21.46
N PHE A 199 -10.05 -3.78 21.18
CA PHE A 199 -11.16 -2.85 21.10
C PHE A 199 -11.56 -2.37 22.50
N ASP A 200 -11.52 -1.05 22.68
CA ASP A 200 -12.03 -0.36 23.86
C ASP A 200 -12.98 0.77 23.41
N PRO A 201 -14.27 0.68 23.72
CA PRO A 201 -15.25 1.68 23.32
C PRO A 201 -14.94 3.09 23.84
N ALA A 202 -14.33 3.20 25.04
CA ALA A 202 -13.97 4.49 25.63
C ALA A 202 -12.83 5.15 24.86
N LYS A 203 -11.80 4.39 24.47
CA LYS A 203 -10.69 4.86 23.65
C LYS A 203 -11.15 5.23 22.23
N PHE A 204 -12.06 4.45 21.66
CA PHE A 204 -12.64 4.77 20.36
C PHE A 204 -13.45 6.07 20.41
N GLN A 205 -14.27 6.25 21.44
CA GLN A 205 -15.02 7.49 21.68
C GLN A 205 -14.08 8.68 21.94
N PHE A 206 -12.95 8.45 22.63
CA PHE A 206 -11.92 9.48 22.82
C PHE A 206 -11.38 10.00 21.48
N LEU A 207 -11.03 9.12 20.54
CA LEU A 207 -10.58 9.56 19.21
C LEU A 207 -11.64 10.38 18.47
N ILE A 208 -12.91 9.98 18.55
CA ILE A 208 -14.03 10.74 17.95
C ILE A 208 -14.14 12.13 18.57
N ASN A 209 -14.06 12.22 19.90
CA ASN A 209 -14.15 13.48 20.61
C ASN A 209 -12.99 14.40 20.26
N VAL A 210 -11.76 13.88 20.25
CA VAL A 210 -10.56 14.63 19.86
C VAL A 210 -10.67 15.16 18.43
N TYR A 211 -11.12 14.33 17.47
CA TYR A 211 -11.33 14.79 16.11
C TYR A 211 -12.33 15.94 16.01
N ARG A 212 -13.39 15.91 16.82
CA ARG A 212 -14.46 16.94 16.79
C ARG A 212 -14.10 18.22 17.53
N GLN A 213 -13.24 18.14 18.54
CA GLN A 213 -12.92 19.28 19.44
C GLN A 213 -11.74 20.11 18.94
N HIS A 214 -10.85 19.51 18.12
CA HIS A 214 -9.64 20.17 17.65
C HIS A 214 -9.71 20.49 16.16
N SER A 215 -8.98 21.53 15.77
CA SER A 215 -8.89 21.99 14.37
C SER A 215 -7.50 21.75 13.75
N GLU A 216 -6.48 21.50 14.57
CA GLU A 216 -5.11 21.28 14.12
C GLU A 216 -4.97 19.97 13.36
N SER A 217 -4.52 20.05 12.11
CA SER A 217 -4.36 18.87 11.25
C SER A 217 -3.46 17.79 11.85
N LEU A 218 -2.48 18.17 12.67
CA LEU A 218 -1.60 17.23 13.37
C LEU A 218 -2.36 16.28 14.29
N ILE A 219 -3.40 16.77 14.96
CA ILE A 219 -4.26 15.99 15.88
C ILE A 219 -5.36 15.28 15.10
N THR A 220 -6.10 16.04 14.26
CA THR A 220 -7.30 15.52 13.60
C THR A 220 -6.99 14.39 12.60
N GLN A 221 -5.89 14.48 11.86
CA GLN A 221 -5.52 13.43 10.91
C GLN A 221 -5.05 12.15 11.60
N ARG A 222 -4.37 12.26 12.75
CA ARG A 222 -4.02 11.09 13.56
C ARG A 222 -5.26 10.44 14.16
N ALA A 223 -6.17 11.25 14.71
CA ALA A 223 -7.42 10.76 15.29
C ALA A 223 -8.31 10.08 14.22
N LEU A 224 -8.48 10.69 13.05
CA LEU A 224 -9.27 10.12 11.95
C LEU A 224 -8.64 8.82 11.43
N THR A 225 -7.32 8.78 11.25
CA THR A 225 -6.62 7.55 10.86
C THR A 225 -6.85 6.44 11.90
N GLY A 226 -6.75 6.78 13.20
CA GLY A 226 -7.02 5.84 14.28
C GLY A 226 -8.46 5.33 14.29
N ILE A 227 -9.45 6.20 14.06
CA ILE A 227 -10.87 5.83 13.95
C ILE A 227 -11.07 4.84 12.79
N LEU A 228 -10.54 5.14 11.60
CA LEU A 228 -10.72 4.30 10.42
C LEU A 228 -10.06 2.93 10.58
N LEU A 229 -8.83 2.88 11.08
CA LEU A 229 -8.11 1.64 11.34
C LEU A 229 -8.77 0.80 12.44
N ALA A 230 -9.14 1.42 13.58
CA ALA A 230 -9.82 0.70 14.65
C ALA A 230 -11.19 0.15 14.20
N ALA A 231 -11.95 0.91 13.42
CA ALA A 231 -13.22 0.45 12.87
C ALA A 231 -13.04 -0.70 11.87
N TYR A 232 -11.97 -0.69 11.09
CA TYR A 232 -11.61 -1.76 10.16
C TYR A 232 -11.33 -3.07 10.92
N TYR A 233 -10.46 -3.04 11.93
CA TYR A 233 -10.08 -4.23 12.70
C TYR A 233 -11.20 -4.74 13.60
N HIS A 234 -12.06 -3.87 14.09
CA HIS A 234 -13.09 -4.20 15.07
C HIS A 234 -14.52 -4.04 14.57
N THR A 235 -14.74 -4.25 13.27
CA THR A 235 -16.06 -4.12 12.62
C THR A 235 -17.16 -4.85 13.39
N GLN A 236 -16.92 -6.11 13.80
CA GLN A 236 -17.91 -6.92 14.52
C GLN A 236 -18.18 -6.38 15.93
N ARG A 237 -17.17 -5.80 16.59
CA ARG A 237 -17.33 -5.21 17.93
C ARG A 237 -18.11 -3.92 17.87
N LEU A 238 -17.86 -3.07 16.88
CA LEU A 238 -18.61 -1.84 16.67
C LEU A 238 -20.11 -2.05 16.47
N ASP A 239 -20.49 -3.18 15.89
CA ASP A 239 -21.91 -3.54 15.73
C ASP A 239 -22.65 -3.69 17.06
N LEU A 240 -21.96 -3.93 18.16
CA LEU A 240 -22.52 -4.02 19.51
C LEU A 240 -22.75 -2.64 20.15
N TYR A 241 -22.26 -1.55 19.56
CA TYR A 241 -22.30 -0.19 20.11
C TYR A 241 -23.05 0.78 19.19
N PRO A 242 -24.40 0.81 19.24
CA PRO A 242 -25.19 1.71 18.42
C PRO A 242 -24.81 3.19 18.60
N GLU A 243 -24.39 3.57 19.82
CA GLU A 243 -23.93 4.90 20.16
C GLU A 243 -22.67 5.32 19.39
N LEU A 244 -21.70 4.41 19.22
CA LEU A 244 -20.48 4.68 18.44
C LEU A 244 -20.80 4.73 16.94
N LYS A 245 -21.72 3.89 16.46
CA LYS A 245 -22.17 3.94 15.06
C LYS A 245 -22.90 5.27 14.76
N ALA A 246 -23.72 5.74 15.66
CA ALA A 246 -24.36 7.06 15.54
C ALA A 246 -23.32 8.19 15.53
N ALA A 247 -22.29 8.10 16.38
CA ALA A 247 -21.21 9.07 16.40
C ALA A 247 -20.40 9.07 15.08
N LEU A 248 -20.15 7.90 14.47
CA LEU A 248 -19.54 7.80 13.13
C LEU A 248 -20.44 8.40 12.03
N SER A 249 -21.74 8.18 12.09
CA SER A 249 -22.69 8.80 11.16
C SER A 249 -22.70 10.33 11.29
N MET A 250 -22.61 10.86 12.51
CA MET A 250 -22.50 12.32 12.74
C MET A 250 -21.16 12.88 12.22
N LEU A 251 -20.08 12.09 12.25
CA LEU A 251 -18.81 12.51 11.62
C LEU A 251 -18.96 12.65 10.11
N ALA A 252 -19.72 11.78 9.48
CA ALA A 252 -19.94 11.82 8.02
C ALA A 252 -20.66 13.10 7.54
N GLU A 253 -21.34 13.81 8.44
CA GLU A 253 -22.01 15.08 8.13
C GLU A 253 -21.07 16.30 8.19
N LEU A 254 -19.84 16.12 8.69
CA LEU A 254 -18.89 17.22 8.80
C LEU A 254 -18.35 17.65 7.44
N PRO A 255 -18.18 18.96 7.20
CA PRO A 255 -17.52 19.45 6.00
C PRO A 255 -16.12 18.84 5.84
N GLN A 256 -15.69 18.56 4.62
CA GLN A 256 -14.37 18.03 4.28
C GLN A 256 -14.04 16.61 4.78
N ILE A 257 -14.92 15.96 5.57
CA ILE A 257 -14.64 14.60 6.07
C ILE A 257 -14.48 13.59 4.93
N SER A 258 -15.31 13.70 3.89
CA SER A 258 -15.26 12.81 2.72
C SER A 258 -13.91 12.90 2.01
N GLU A 259 -13.38 14.11 1.82
CA GLU A 259 -12.06 14.33 1.22
C GLU A 259 -10.94 13.74 2.10
N GLN A 260 -10.97 13.98 3.41
CA GLN A 260 -9.99 13.46 4.35
C GLN A 260 -10.00 11.93 4.43
N VAL A 261 -11.19 11.33 4.45
CA VAL A 261 -11.36 9.87 4.43
C VAL A 261 -10.84 9.28 3.13
N ASN A 262 -11.20 9.89 1.98
CA ASN A 262 -10.69 9.45 0.69
C ASN A 262 -9.16 9.52 0.59
N ASN A 263 -8.57 10.59 1.11
CA ASN A 263 -7.11 10.74 1.17
C ASN A 263 -6.46 9.64 2.03
N ILE A 264 -6.95 9.41 3.26
CA ILE A 264 -6.40 8.36 4.15
C ILE A 264 -6.56 6.98 3.52
N GLN A 265 -7.71 6.66 2.94
CA GLN A 265 -7.96 5.40 2.24
C GLN A 265 -7.02 5.21 1.06
N THR A 266 -6.81 6.25 0.25
CA THR A 266 -5.86 6.27 -0.86
C THR A 266 -4.44 5.97 -0.38
N LEU A 267 -3.98 6.65 0.68
CA LEU A 267 -2.66 6.45 1.27
C LEU A 267 -2.47 5.04 1.85
N LEU A 268 -3.48 4.48 2.50
CA LEU A 268 -3.46 3.10 3.00
C LEU A 268 -3.35 2.10 1.85
N LEU A 269 -4.06 2.31 0.75
CA LEU A 269 -3.95 1.46 -0.44
C LEU A 269 -2.59 1.61 -1.13
N LEU A 270 -2.05 2.81 -1.20
CA LEU A 270 -0.72 3.06 -1.77
C LEU A 270 0.40 2.44 -0.91
N SER A 271 0.20 2.29 0.40
CA SER A 271 1.18 1.61 1.25
C SER A 271 1.42 0.14 0.85
N ARG A 272 0.45 -0.51 0.17
CA ARG A 272 0.59 -1.86 -0.41
C ARG A 272 1.65 -1.92 -1.53
N GLU A 273 1.96 -0.78 -2.14
CA GLU A 273 2.95 -0.68 -3.22
C GLU A 273 4.37 -0.40 -2.70
N THR A 274 4.52 0.00 -1.43
CA THR A 274 5.80 0.48 -0.87
C THR A 274 6.93 -0.55 -1.03
N GLU A 275 6.69 -1.84 -0.78
CA GLU A 275 7.71 -2.88 -0.92
C GLU A 275 8.12 -3.11 -2.39
N LYS A 276 7.17 -3.00 -3.33
CA LYS A 276 7.45 -3.11 -4.77
C LYS A 276 8.28 -1.92 -5.24
N ILE A 277 7.93 -0.73 -4.75
CA ILE A 277 8.65 0.52 -5.06
C ILE A 277 10.06 0.47 -4.47
N GLU A 278 10.23 0.04 -3.22
CA GLU A 278 11.53 -0.13 -2.58
C GLU A 278 12.42 -1.10 -3.38
N LYS A 279 11.87 -2.24 -3.79
CA LYS A 279 12.59 -3.20 -4.63
C LYS A 279 13.02 -2.57 -5.94
N LYS A 280 12.13 -1.86 -6.62
CA LYS A 280 12.43 -1.16 -7.87
C LYS A 280 13.48 -0.06 -7.70
N MET A 281 13.39 0.71 -6.62
CA MET A 281 14.40 1.71 -6.26
C MET A 281 15.77 1.08 -6.12
N ARG A 282 15.88 -0.01 -5.36
CA ARG A 282 17.16 -0.69 -5.06
C ARG A 282 17.75 -1.43 -6.26
N GLU A 283 16.92 -2.10 -7.07
CA GLU A 283 17.39 -2.99 -8.14
C GLU A 283 17.52 -2.28 -9.50
N ASP A 284 16.76 -1.21 -9.74
CA ASP A 284 16.69 -0.54 -11.03
C ASP A 284 17.12 0.94 -10.95
N ILE A 285 16.43 1.77 -10.16
CA ILE A 285 16.59 3.23 -10.21
C ILE A 285 17.95 3.67 -9.65
N ILE A 286 18.28 3.28 -8.42
CA ILE A 286 19.52 3.70 -7.74
C ILE A 286 20.77 3.24 -8.50
N PRO A 287 20.90 2.00 -8.99
CA PRO A 287 22.07 1.58 -9.75
C PRO A 287 22.29 2.38 -11.04
N HIS A 288 21.20 2.75 -11.75
CA HIS A 288 21.32 3.59 -12.95
C HIS A 288 21.77 5.01 -12.61
N MET A 289 21.20 5.61 -11.57
CA MET A 289 21.61 6.95 -11.12
C MET A 289 23.09 6.99 -10.69
N LEU A 290 23.56 5.97 -9.94
CA LEU A 290 24.95 5.88 -9.50
C LEU A 290 25.93 5.70 -10.69
N ARG A 291 25.57 4.90 -11.68
CA ARG A 291 26.40 4.72 -12.90
C ARG A 291 26.53 6.05 -13.66
N THR A 292 25.43 6.77 -13.82
CA THR A 292 25.43 8.08 -14.50
C THR A 292 26.24 9.10 -13.71
N GLN A 293 26.12 9.14 -12.39
CA GLN A 293 26.89 10.03 -11.54
C GLN A 293 28.41 9.75 -11.59
N GLN A 294 28.81 8.48 -11.69
CA GLN A 294 30.24 8.09 -11.85
C GLN A 294 30.83 8.50 -13.21
N MET A 295 29.98 8.76 -14.20
CA MET A 295 30.42 9.20 -15.55
C MET A 295 30.57 10.73 -15.66
N ILE A 296 30.08 11.48 -14.66
CA ILE A 296 30.17 12.94 -14.60
C ILE A 296 31.33 13.33 -13.70
N ASP A 297 32.34 14.05 -14.25
CA ASP A 297 33.41 14.64 -13.46
C ASP A 297 32.83 15.80 -12.63
N PRO A 298 33.06 15.85 -11.31
CA PRO A 298 32.55 16.94 -10.45
C PRO A 298 33.00 18.35 -10.87
N ASP A 299 34.10 18.47 -11.61
CA ASP A 299 34.66 19.75 -12.08
C ASP A 299 34.24 20.12 -13.51
N MET A 300 33.38 19.31 -14.15
CA MET A 300 32.94 19.50 -15.54
C MET A 300 31.95 20.66 -15.65
N LYS A 301 32.14 21.54 -16.63
CA LYS A 301 31.22 22.66 -16.90
C LYS A 301 29.99 22.17 -17.71
N ILE A 302 28.87 22.86 -17.57
CA ILE A 302 27.61 22.52 -18.26
C ILE A 302 27.81 22.53 -19.80
N GLU A 303 28.62 23.46 -20.34
CA GLU A 303 28.95 23.54 -21.77
C GLU A 303 29.71 22.30 -22.29
N GLU A 304 30.50 21.64 -21.43
CA GLU A 304 31.24 20.42 -21.77
C GLU A 304 30.35 19.17 -21.77
N ILE A 305 29.16 19.21 -21.14
CA ILE A 305 28.17 18.13 -21.11
C ILE A 305 27.49 18.01 -22.49
N ASP A 306 27.12 19.14 -23.11
CA ASP A 306 26.51 19.16 -24.44
C ASP A 306 27.47 18.60 -25.52
N ASP A 307 28.79 18.92 -25.42
CA ASP A 307 29.80 18.38 -26.32
C ASP A 307 30.00 16.86 -26.15
N LEU A 308 29.83 16.31 -24.92
CA LEU A 308 29.94 14.87 -24.69
C LEU A 308 28.76 14.08 -25.27
N GLU A 309 27.58 14.68 -25.36
CA GLU A 309 26.42 14.04 -26.01
C GLU A 309 26.67 13.75 -27.50
N GLU A 310 27.45 14.58 -28.20
CA GLU A 310 27.80 14.35 -29.60
C GLU A 310 28.89 13.29 -29.76
N PHE A 311 29.80 13.15 -28.80
CA PHE A 311 30.97 12.29 -28.91
C PHE A 311 30.78 10.86 -28.30
N ASN A 312 29.82 10.64 -27.41
CA ASN A 312 29.62 9.36 -26.75
C ASN A 312 28.16 8.93 -26.72
N PRO A 313 27.71 8.14 -27.70
CA PRO A 313 26.32 7.62 -27.77
C PRO A 313 25.89 6.76 -26.58
N GLU A 314 26.83 6.07 -25.91
CA GLU A 314 26.53 5.27 -24.71
C GLU A 314 26.24 6.16 -23.52
N TRP A 315 26.93 7.27 -23.40
CA TRP A 315 26.70 8.28 -22.35
C TRP A 315 25.32 8.92 -22.53
N LYS A 316 24.96 9.34 -23.74
CA LYS A 316 23.63 9.88 -24.07
C LYS A 316 22.52 8.88 -23.71
N LYS A 317 22.66 7.62 -24.11
CA LYS A 317 21.70 6.57 -23.77
C LYS A 317 21.58 6.37 -22.25
N SER A 318 22.69 6.44 -21.52
CA SER A 318 22.69 6.33 -20.06
C SER A 318 22.00 7.51 -19.38
N MET A 319 22.20 8.73 -19.89
CA MET A 319 21.53 9.96 -19.42
C MET A 319 20.04 9.93 -19.71
N ASP A 320 19.62 9.54 -20.90
CA ASP A 320 18.19 9.39 -21.26
C ASP A 320 17.49 8.39 -20.33
N ILE A 321 18.12 7.25 -20.05
CA ILE A 321 17.61 6.27 -19.09
C ILE A 321 17.52 6.87 -17.68
N ALA A 322 18.54 7.60 -17.23
CA ALA A 322 18.54 8.21 -15.91
C ALA A 322 17.44 9.29 -15.79
N ASN A 323 17.25 10.12 -16.82
CA ASN A 323 16.21 11.13 -16.87
C ASN A 323 14.81 10.49 -16.85
N ASP A 324 14.60 9.40 -17.60
CA ASP A 324 13.34 8.64 -17.56
C ASP A 324 13.09 8.06 -16.17
N LYS A 325 14.12 7.56 -15.49
CA LYS A 325 14.00 7.04 -14.11
C LYS A 325 13.73 8.13 -13.07
N ILE A 326 14.32 9.31 -13.23
CA ILE A 326 14.04 10.48 -12.36
C ILE A 326 12.59 10.94 -12.57
N ARG A 327 12.13 10.99 -13.82
CA ARG A 327 10.71 11.32 -14.11
C ARG A 327 9.76 10.30 -13.51
N GLU A 328 10.05 9.01 -13.66
CA GLU A 328 9.27 7.92 -13.05
C GLU A 328 9.21 8.05 -11.52
N LEU A 329 10.34 8.39 -10.88
CA LEU A 329 10.40 8.65 -9.44
C LEU A 329 9.51 9.84 -9.05
N GLY A 330 9.56 10.92 -9.82
CA GLY A 330 8.71 12.10 -9.63
C GLY A 330 7.21 11.75 -9.73
N GLU A 331 6.83 10.97 -10.74
CA GLU A 331 5.45 10.50 -10.91
C GLU A 331 4.97 9.66 -9.71
N LEU A 332 5.79 8.73 -9.22
CA LEU A 332 5.48 7.94 -8.02
C LEU A 332 5.30 8.81 -6.77
N GLN A 333 6.13 9.85 -6.61
CA GLN A 333 6.02 10.80 -5.49
C GLN A 333 4.76 11.66 -5.58
N MET A 334 4.40 12.12 -6.78
CA MET A 334 3.17 12.88 -7.02
C MET A 334 1.91 12.04 -6.76
N GLU A 335 1.95 10.75 -7.06
CA GLU A 335 0.86 9.82 -6.70
C GLU A 335 0.73 9.59 -5.19
N GLY A 336 1.68 10.06 -4.37
CA GLY A 336 1.66 9.91 -2.92
C GLY A 336 2.42 8.69 -2.39
N ALA A 337 3.08 7.92 -3.25
CA ALA A 337 3.84 6.74 -2.87
C ALA A 337 5.05 7.08 -1.98
N ASP A 338 5.44 6.14 -1.11
CA ASP A 338 6.61 6.28 -0.25
C ASP A 338 7.88 5.78 -0.95
N THR A 339 8.63 6.70 -1.52
CA THR A 339 9.88 6.40 -2.24
C THR A 339 11.12 6.44 -1.34
N TYR A 340 10.98 6.90 -0.10
CA TYR A 340 12.11 7.10 0.83
C TYR A 340 12.32 5.97 1.84
N MET A 341 11.40 4.99 1.90
CA MET A 341 11.45 3.90 2.88
C MET A 341 12.82 3.22 2.93
N GLY A 342 13.33 2.77 1.78
CA GLY A 342 14.61 2.05 1.70
C GLY A 342 15.82 2.89 2.14
N THR A 343 15.80 4.19 1.86
CA THR A 343 16.86 5.13 2.24
C THR A 343 16.93 5.30 3.75
N PHE A 344 15.78 5.48 4.42
CA PHE A 344 15.74 5.74 5.86
C PHE A 344 15.72 4.49 6.72
N ALA A 345 15.46 3.31 6.16
CA ALA A 345 15.42 2.05 6.92
C ALA A 345 16.72 1.79 7.70
N GLN A 346 17.88 2.05 7.07
CA GLN A 346 19.18 1.85 7.70
C GLN A 346 19.50 2.88 8.79
N LEU A 347 18.82 4.03 8.80
CA LEU A 347 19.02 5.13 9.73
C LEU A 347 18.19 5.03 11.00
N LYS A 348 17.45 3.93 11.22
CA LYS A 348 16.60 3.70 12.40
C LYS A 348 17.31 2.90 13.52
N THR A 349 18.62 2.79 13.48
CA THR A 349 19.43 2.02 14.47
C THR A 349 19.78 2.80 15.73
N PHE A 350 19.47 4.10 15.79
CA PHE A 350 19.75 4.93 16.96
C PHE A 350 18.95 4.48 18.19
N PRO A 351 19.55 4.59 19.41
CA PRO A 351 18.86 4.24 20.65
C PRO A 351 17.51 4.96 20.85
N PHE A 352 17.39 6.17 20.31
CA PHE A 352 16.14 6.94 20.26
C PHE A 352 14.94 6.10 19.77
N PHE A 353 15.12 5.29 18.72
CA PHE A 353 14.06 4.47 18.13
C PHE A 353 13.78 3.15 18.86
N GLN A 354 14.43 2.88 19.98
CA GLN A 354 14.07 1.76 20.84
C GLN A 354 12.74 2.03 21.57
N GLN A 355 12.47 3.29 21.96
CA GLN A 355 11.21 3.70 22.57
C GLN A 355 10.13 3.82 21.49
N ALA A 356 8.96 3.17 21.70
CA ALA A 356 7.84 3.20 20.77
C ALA A 356 7.27 4.61 20.58
N ALA A 357 7.18 5.38 21.65
CA ALA A 357 6.67 6.77 21.63
C ALA A 357 7.43 7.67 20.64
N HIS A 358 8.75 7.48 20.56
CA HIS A 358 9.63 8.34 19.75
C HIS A 358 9.38 8.24 18.24
N TRP A 359 8.77 7.17 17.76
CA TRP A 359 8.35 7.04 16.37
C TRP A 359 7.22 8.00 15.99
N PHE A 360 6.48 8.46 16.99
CA PHE A 360 5.29 9.31 16.83
C PHE A 360 5.48 10.74 17.31
N TYR A 361 6.65 11.07 17.86
CA TYR A 361 6.96 12.45 18.26
C TYR A 361 7.00 13.35 17.02
N PRO A 362 6.19 14.43 16.98
CA PRO A 362 6.36 15.45 15.97
C PRO A 362 7.77 16.03 16.05
N PHE A 363 8.45 16.14 14.91
CA PHE A 363 9.83 16.60 14.90
C PHE A 363 9.96 17.97 15.59
N SER A 364 10.94 18.10 16.47
CA SER A 364 11.26 19.32 17.20
C SER A 364 12.76 19.46 17.40
N GLU A 365 13.30 20.59 16.97
CA GLU A 365 14.68 20.97 17.29
C GLU A 365 14.92 21.12 18.79
N GLN A 366 13.84 21.33 19.54
CA GLN A 366 13.88 21.50 20.99
C GLN A 366 13.86 20.16 21.73
N ASN A 367 13.65 19.03 21.04
CA ASN A 367 13.80 17.70 21.67
C ASN A 367 15.16 17.59 22.33
N SER A 368 15.23 17.02 23.54
CA SER A 368 16.45 17.04 24.36
C SER A 368 17.66 16.38 23.68
N GLU A 369 17.45 15.32 22.90
CA GLU A 369 18.52 14.65 22.15
C GLU A 369 18.95 15.50 20.95
N VAL A 370 18.01 16.03 20.18
CA VAL A 370 18.29 16.91 19.03
C VAL A 370 18.98 18.20 19.46
N ALA A 371 18.47 18.88 20.48
CA ALA A 371 19.04 20.11 21.00
C ALA A 371 20.44 19.94 21.60
N SER A 372 20.78 18.74 22.12
CA SER A 372 22.14 18.44 22.59
C SER A 372 23.16 18.36 21.46
N ILE A 373 22.70 18.06 20.23
CA ILE A 373 23.54 17.81 19.06
C ILE A 373 23.58 19.02 18.14
N LEU A 374 22.46 19.75 18.01
CA LEU A 374 22.34 20.98 17.21
C LEU A 374 22.60 22.21 18.10
N PRO A 375 23.84 22.70 18.22
CA PRO A 375 24.10 23.86 19.06
C PRO A 375 23.35 25.08 18.52
N ALA A 376 22.74 25.84 19.42
CA ALA A 376 22.11 27.11 19.13
C ALA A 376 23.16 28.10 18.59
N GLY A 377 23.29 28.18 17.27
CA GLY A 377 24.24 29.12 16.60
C GLY A 377 23.81 29.33 15.16
N ASN A 378 23.95 30.60 14.71
CA ASN A 378 23.60 31.06 13.36
C ASN A 378 24.63 30.62 12.28
N ASN A 379 25.02 29.35 12.26
CA ASN A 379 25.84 28.80 11.18
C ASN A 379 24.98 28.54 9.93
N LYS A 380 25.44 29.00 8.75
CA LYS A 380 24.73 28.80 7.47
C LYS A 380 24.34 27.33 7.22
N GLY A 381 25.14 26.35 7.67
CA GLY A 381 24.86 24.94 7.57
C GLY A 381 23.67 24.48 8.41
N ASN A 382 23.49 25.01 9.63
CA ASN A 382 22.35 24.68 10.47
C ASN A 382 21.03 25.22 9.90
N ASN A 383 21.06 26.39 9.25
CA ASN A 383 19.87 26.97 8.60
C ASN A 383 19.40 26.12 7.41
N LEU A 384 20.31 25.57 6.63
CA LEU A 384 19.94 24.68 5.51
C LEU A 384 19.31 23.39 6.00
N ILE A 385 19.88 22.78 7.07
CA ILE A 385 19.29 21.57 7.66
C ILE A 385 17.87 21.85 8.16
N LYS A 386 17.67 23.01 8.80
CA LYS A 386 16.34 23.44 9.23
C LYS A 386 15.35 23.51 8.06
N GLN A 387 15.77 24.15 6.97
CA GLN A 387 14.95 24.23 5.76
C GLN A 387 14.64 22.84 5.18
N LEU A 388 15.63 21.94 5.12
CA LEU A 388 15.41 20.55 4.68
C LEU A 388 14.46 19.77 5.61
N MET A 389 14.55 20.01 6.93
CA MET A 389 13.65 19.38 7.90
C MET A 389 12.21 19.92 7.82
N GLU A 390 12.00 21.11 7.31
CA GLU A 390 10.68 21.69 7.09
C GLU A 390 9.98 21.14 5.84
N LEU A 391 10.74 20.50 4.92
CA LEU A 391 10.17 19.94 3.71
C LEU A 391 9.13 18.85 4.03
N PRO A 392 7.96 18.87 3.39
CA PRO A 392 6.87 17.93 3.64
C PRO A 392 7.10 16.52 3.04
N MET A 393 8.31 16.24 2.59
CA MET A 393 8.68 14.94 2.00
C MET A 393 9.12 13.91 3.04
N PHE A 394 9.57 14.33 4.23
CA PHE A 394 10.06 13.44 5.28
C PHE A 394 9.07 13.34 6.43
N CYS A 395 8.71 12.13 6.84
CA CYS A 395 7.94 11.91 8.05
C CYS A 395 8.77 12.27 9.31
N ASN A 396 8.11 12.38 10.46
CA ASN A 396 8.79 12.86 11.66
C ASN A 396 9.94 11.95 12.09
N SER A 397 9.74 10.64 12.05
CA SER A 397 10.77 9.67 12.40
C SER A 397 11.97 9.74 11.43
N ASP A 398 11.77 10.04 10.15
CA ASP A 398 12.84 10.22 9.17
C ASP A 398 13.65 11.50 9.46
N ARG A 399 12.98 12.58 9.84
CA ARG A 399 13.63 13.83 10.25
C ARG A 399 14.56 13.62 11.44
N TYR A 400 14.12 12.89 12.47
CA TYR A 400 14.97 12.55 13.60
C TYR A 400 16.19 11.72 13.18
N SER A 401 15.99 10.65 12.40
CA SER A 401 17.11 9.81 11.95
C SER A 401 18.09 10.54 11.05
N PHE A 402 17.60 11.41 10.15
CA PHE A 402 18.46 12.26 9.34
C PHE A 402 19.30 13.20 10.21
N CYS A 403 18.67 13.88 11.18
CA CYS A 403 19.33 14.77 12.11
C CYS A 403 20.48 14.07 12.84
N PHE A 404 20.21 12.89 13.44
CA PHE A 404 21.23 12.12 14.15
C PHE A 404 22.36 11.65 13.21
N THR A 405 22.05 11.18 12.03
CA THR A 405 23.04 10.74 11.03
C THR A 405 23.92 11.89 10.58
N PHE A 406 23.31 13.02 10.22
CA PHE A 406 24.05 14.20 9.76
C PHE A 406 25.05 14.70 10.80
N MET A 407 24.69 14.64 12.07
CA MET A 407 25.56 15.08 13.16
C MET A 407 26.72 14.13 13.46
N GLN A 408 26.64 12.87 13.03
CA GLN A 408 27.78 11.93 13.11
C GLN A 408 28.85 12.21 12.03
N ILE A 409 28.52 12.90 10.96
CA ILE A 409 29.47 13.28 9.91
C ILE A 409 30.46 14.33 10.48
N PRO A 410 31.81 14.17 10.28
CA PRO A 410 32.78 15.14 10.71
C PRO A 410 32.50 16.56 10.16
N GLN A 411 32.75 17.60 10.94
CA GLN A 411 32.36 18.98 10.61
C GLN A 411 32.86 19.42 9.23
N MET A 412 34.08 19.01 8.85
CA MET A 412 34.69 19.37 7.55
C MET A 412 33.88 18.78 6.39
N GLN A 413 33.46 17.52 6.50
CA GLN A 413 32.61 16.86 5.49
C GLN A 413 31.19 17.42 5.48
N ARG A 414 30.63 17.78 6.65
CA ARG A 414 29.32 18.45 6.74
C ARG A 414 29.31 19.77 5.95
N ASN A 415 30.40 20.53 6.06
CA ASN A 415 30.54 21.81 5.32
C ASN A 415 30.59 21.59 3.80
N ILE A 416 31.24 20.52 3.34
CA ILE A 416 31.28 20.13 1.91
C ILE A 416 29.89 19.74 1.43
N VAL A 417 29.21 18.81 2.13
CA VAL A 417 27.84 18.37 1.80
C VAL A 417 26.88 19.57 1.78
N THR A 418 26.99 20.47 2.77
CA THR A 418 26.17 21.68 2.85
C THR A 418 26.45 22.62 1.68
N SER A 419 27.73 22.79 1.29
CA SER A 419 28.10 23.63 0.15
C SER A 419 27.61 23.05 -1.18
N GLN A 420 27.70 21.74 -1.36
CA GLN A 420 27.18 21.07 -2.55
C GLN A 420 25.66 21.18 -2.65
N LEU A 421 24.94 20.98 -1.53
CA LEU A 421 23.49 21.17 -1.47
C LEU A 421 23.08 22.62 -1.73
N LEU A 422 23.87 23.61 -1.25
CA LEU A 422 23.64 25.02 -1.53
C LEU A 422 23.89 25.39 -3.00
N ASN A 423 24.89 24.80 -3.65
CA ASN A 423 25.19 25.05 -5.06
C ASN A 423 24.16 24.39 -6.00
N GLN A 424 23.54 23.27 -5.59
CA GLN A 424 22.43 22.64 -6.29
C GLN A 424 21.06 23.32 -6.01
N ASN A 425 21.02 24.31 -5.10
CA ASN A 425 19.81 24.93 -4.57
C ASN A 425 19.01 25.80 -5.56
N LEU A 426 19.48 26.06 -6.78
CA LEU A 426 18.67 26.76 -7.78
C LEU A 426 17.43 25.92 -8.17
N HIS A 427 17.57 24.59 -8.24
CA HIS A 427 16.43 23.69 -8.51
C HIS A 427 15.66 23.26 -7.24
N LEU A 428 16.31 23.22 -6.07
CA LEU A 428 15.64 22.94 -4.79
C LEU A 428 14.70 24.08 -4.37
N ASN A 429 15.07 25.33 -4.62
CA ASN A 429 14.21 26.48 -4.31
C ASN A 429 12.93 26.50 -5.15
N GLU A 430 13.00 26.16 -6.44
CA GLU A 430 11.81 26.00 -7.29
C GLU A 430 10.92 24.88 -6.80
N SER A 431 11.49 23.73 -6.41
CA SER A 431 10.75 22.61 -5.82
C SER A 431 10.16 22.95 -4.46
N ILE A 432 10.92 23.68 -3.60
CA ILE A 432 10.43 24.15 -2.29
C ILE A 432 9.29 25.16 -2.47
N GLU A 433 9.38 26.07 -3.44
CA GLU A 433 8.32 27.03 -3.73
C GLU A 433 7.07 26.35 -4.32
N GLN A 434 7.22 25.38 -5.21
CA GLN A 434 6.10 24.56 -5.69
C GLN A 434 5.43 23.79 -4.55
N PHE A 435 6.19 23.09 -3.69
CA PHE A 435 5.65 22.42 -2.51
C PHE A 435 5.05 23.38 -1.48
N ALA A 436 5.62 24.58 -1.32
CA ALA A 436 5.07 25.61 -0.43
C ALA A 436 3.75 26.19 -0.97
N ASP A 437 3.61 26.36 -2.28
CA ASP A 437 2.38 26.82 -2.93
C ASP A 437 1.27 25.74 -2.90
N GLU A 438 1.63 24.46 -3.08
CA GLU A 438 0.73 23.33 -2.87
C GLU A 438 0.25 23.26 -1.41
N SER A 439 1.16 23.46 -0.44
CA SER A 439 0.81 23.53 0.99
C SER A 439 -0.12 24.68 1.36
N ARG A 440 -0.11 25.79 0.61
CA ARG A 440 -1.00 26.95 0.82
C ARG A 440 -2.41 26.72 0.31
N LYS A 441 -2.64 25.79 -0.62
CA LYS A 441 -3.93 25.57 -1.32
C LYS A 441 -4.90 24.57 -0.64
N GLY A 442 -4.76 24.30 0.65
CA GLY A 442 -5.65 23.36 1.38
C GLY A 442 -5.08 21.96 1.54
N GLU A 443 -3.90 21.68 1.01
CA GLU A 443 -3.23 20.36 1.02
C GLU A 443 -2.50 20.03 2.32
N LYS A 444 -2.40 20.99 3.26
CA LYS A 444 -1.71 20.78 4.55
C LYS A 444 -2.25 19.58 5.32
N THR A 445 -3.57 19.37 5.26
CA THR A 445 -4.25 18.25 5.91
C THR A 445 -3.85 16.92 5.28
N ASN A 446 -3.79 16.85 3.95
CA ASN A 446 -3.44 15.66 3.19
C ASN A 446 -1.97 15.27 3.44
N ILE A 447 -1.08 16.25 3.46
CA ILE A 447 0.34 16.06 3.78
C ILE A 447 0.51 15.51 5.21
N THR A 448 -0.23 16.05 6.18
CA THR A 448 -0.15 15.60 7.58
C THR A 448 -0.58 14.14 7.73
N ALA A 449 -1.66 13.73 7.06
CA ALA A 449 -2.09 12.32 7.04
C ALA A 449 -1.02 11.41 6.41
N LYS A 450 -0.44 11.82 5.28
CA LYS A 450 0.65 11.09 4.60
C LYS A 450 1.85 10.87 5.53
N LEU A 451 2.35 11.94 6.14
CA LEU A 451 3.50 11.85 7.05
C LEU A 451 3.23 10.96 8.27
N TYR A 452 2.02 11.00 8.82
CA TYR A 452 1.65 10.13 9.94
C TYR A 452 1.55 8.65 9.52
N LEU A 453 0.95 8.36 8.37
CA LEU A 453 0.90 6.99 7.84
C LEU A 453 2.30 6.45 7.51
N GLN A 454 3.22 7.30 7.05
CA GLN A 454 4.61 6.92 6.88
C GLN A 454 5.30 6.62 8.22
N ASP A 455 5.06 7.41 9.28
CA ASP A 455 5.57 7.11 10.62
C ASP A 455 5.01 5.77 11.14
N LEU A 456 3.72 5.48 10.95
CA LEU A 456 3.12 4.18 11.26
C LEU A 456 3.77 3.05 10.46
N TYR A 457 3.95 3.23 9.14
CA TYR A 457 4.57 2.23 8.28
C TYR A 457 6.00 1.91 8.75
N ARG A 458 6.81 2.93 9.03
CA ARG A 458 8.17 2.75 9.55
C ARG A 458 8.18 2.04 10.89
N PHE A 459 7.26 2.39 11.80
CA PHE A 459 7.14 1.72 13.08
C PHE A 459 6.89 0.21 12.91
N PHE A 460 5.86 -0.19 12.16
CA PHE A 460 5.53 -1.60 11.99
C PHE A 460 6.59 -2.38 11.21
N LYS A 461 7.31 -1.75 10.29
CA LYS A 461 8.34 -2.43 9.48
C LYS A 461 9.73 -2.42 10.11
N LEU A 462 10.10 -1.41 10.91
CA LEU A 462 11.49 -1.16 11.31
C LEU A 462 11.73 -1.18 12.83
N TRP A 463 10.68 -1.02 13.66
CA TRP A 463 10.87 -1.07 15.10
C TRP A 463 11.50 -2.39 15.54
N ALA A 464 12.49 -2.32 16.46
CA ALA A 464 13.31 -3.49 16.83
C ALA A 464 12.45 -4.66 17.37
N PHE A 465 11.34 -4.35 18.03
CA PHE A 465 10.45 -5.32 18.67
C PHE A 465 9.14 -5.54 17.88
N ARG A 466 9.08 -5.15 16.60
CA ARG A 466 7.88 -5.24 15.76
C ARG A 466 7.25 -6.62 15.68
N LYS A 467 8.03 -7.69 15.94
CA LYS A 467 7.52 -9.07 15.94
C LYS A 467 6.51 -9.37 17.06
N GLU A 468 6.44 -8.50 18.08
CA GLU A 468 5.46 -8.59 19.16
C GLU A 468 4.07 -8.10 18.72
N LEU A 469 4.00 -7.38 17.59
CA LEU A 469 2.78 -6.77 17.06
C LEU A 469 2.38 -7.43 15.75
N HIS A 470 1.09 -7.36 15.43
CA HIS A 470 0.61 -7.63 14.08
C HIS A 470 1.03 -6.48 13.15
N ASP A 471 1.68 -6.80 12.04
CA ASP A 471 2.01 -5.81 11.02
C ASP A 471 0.77 -5.48 10.20
N ILE A 472 0.13 -4.35 10.51
CA ILE A 472 -1.11 -3.93 9.85
C ILE A 472 -0.94 -3.73 8.34
N PHE A 473 0.26 -3.43 7.85
CA PHE A 473 0.54 -3.17 6.44
C PHE A 473 0.68 -4.45 5.59
N THR A 474 0.38 -5.61 6.16
CA THR A 474 0.17 -6.85 5.41
C THR A 474 -1.29 -7.04 4.99
N ASP A 475 -2.20 -6.21 5.50
CA ASP A 475 -3.63 -6.31 5.26
C ASP A 475 -4.08 -5.49 4.02
N ASP A 476 -5.30 -5.77 3.53
CA ASP A 476 -5.80 -5.18 2.28
C ASP A 476 -6.42 -3.78 2.44
N PHE A 477 -6.69 -3.34 3.66
CA PHE A 477 -7.33 -2.05 3.99
C PHE A 477 -8.61 -1.75 3.20
N ALA A 478 -9.45 -2.76 3.00
CA ALA A 478 -10.71 -2.62 2.30
C ALA A 478 -11.78 -1.90 3.18
N LEU A 479 -11.54 -0.62 3.50
CA LEU A 479 -12.40 0.16 4.40
C LEU A 479 -13.84 0.27 3.88
N TRP A 480 -14.04 0.29 2.58
CA TRP A 480 -15.36 0.33 1.95
C TRP A 480 -16.21 -0.92 2.23
N LYS A 481 -15.59 -2.03 2.63
CA LYS A 481 -16.29 -3.27 3.03
C LYS A 481 -16.77 -3.24 4.49
N CYS A 482 -16.31 -2.26 5.28
CA CYS A 482 -16.64 -2.13 6.70
C CYS A 482 -18.02 -1.51 6.89
N LYS A 483 -19.02 -2.28 7.30
CA LYS A 483 -20.39 -1.79 7.54
C LYS A 483 -20.45 -0.57 8.47
N PRO A 484 -19.73 -0.53 9.63
CA PRO A 484 -19.75 0.64 10.50
C PRO A 484 -19.21 1.92 9.84
N LEU A 485 -18.33 1.79 8.84
CA LEU A 485 -17.77 2.91 8.09
C LEU A 485 -18.56 3.28 6.83
N ALA A 486 -19.70 2.64 6.58
CA ALA A 486 -20.45 2.84 5.33
C ALA A 486 -20.80 4.32 5.09
N SER A 487 -21.18 5.07 6.11
CA SER A 487 -21.47 6.51 6.00
C SER A 487 -20.26 7.36 5.64
N LEU A 488 -19.05 6.89 5.94
CA LEU A 488 -17.78 7.59 5.70
C LEU A 488 -17.08 7.13 4.42
N CYS A 489 -17.07 5.83 4.14
CA CYS A 489 -16.24 5.23 3.09
C CYS A 489 -17.03 4.74 1.87
N HIS A 490 -18.37 4.73 1.93
CA HIS A 490 -19.22 4.12 0.90
C HIS A 490 -20.01 5.18 0.12
N THR A 491 -19.41 6.36 -0.09
CA THR A 491 -19.97 7.38 -0.97
C THR A 491 -19.55 7.13 -2.43
N PRO A 492 -20.37 7.49 -3.42
CA PRO A 492 -20.04 7.27 -4.83
C PRO A 492 -18.70 7.88 -5.25
N GLU A 493 -18.32 9.02 -4.69
CA GLU A 493 -17.07 9.73 -4.95
C GLU A 493 -15.87 8.92 -4.44
N ILE A 494 -15.92 8.43 -3.20
CA ILE A 494 -14.86 7.63 -2.58
C ILE A 494 -14.75 6.27 -3.29
N LEU A 495 -15.87 5.61 -3.57
CA LEU A 495 -15.85 4.33 -4.30
C LEU A 495 -15.27 4.48 -5.70
N SER A 496 -15.60 5.57 -6.41
CA SER A 496 -15.06 5.85 -7.75
C SER A 496 -13.56 6.13 -7.70
N SER A 497 -13.10 6.96 -6.76
CA SER A 497 -11.69 7.25 -6.55
C SER A 497 -10.90 5.96 -6.22
N THR A 498 -11.42 5.16 -5.28
CA THR A 498 -10.84 3.88 -4.86
C THR A 498 -10.78 2.87 -6.02
N ALA A 499 -11.87 2.72 -6.78
CA ALA A 499 -11.93 1.81 -7.93
C ALA A 499 -10.91 2.19 -9.01
N ASN A 500 -10.77 3.49 -9.31
CA ASN A 500 -9.80 4.00 -10.27
C ASN A 500 -8.35 3.78 -9.81
N LEU A 501 -8.06 3.98 -8.52
CA LEU A 501 -6.74 3.71 -7.96
C LEU A 501 -6.40 2.22 -8.06
N LEU A 502 -7.29 1.33 -7.61
CA LEU A 502 -7.09 -0.11 -7.66
C LEU A 502 -6.92 -0.61 -9.11
N PHE A 503 -7.69 -0.04 -10.04
CA PHE A 503 -7.56 -0.31 -11.46
C PHE A 503 -6.19 0.10 -12.00
N SER A 504 -5.71 1.31 -11.69
CA SER A 504 -4.39 1.80 -12.14
C SER A 504 -3.24 0.97 -11.57
N LYS A 505 -3.39 0.41 -10.36
CA LYS A 505 -2.37 -0.43 -9.70
C LYS A 505 -2.51 -1.94 -10.04
N GLY A 506 -3.50 -2.32 -10.86
CA GLY A 506 -3.67 -3.71 -11.32
C GLY A 506 -4.36 -4.64 -10.34
N TYR A 507 -5.05 -4.12 -9.32
CA TYR A 507 -5.86 -4.90 -8.38
C TYR A 507 -7.24 -5.21 -9.00
N TRP A 508 -7.22 -6.04 -10.05
CA TRP A 508 -8.37 -6.26 -10.94
C TRP A 508 -9.61 -6.81 -10.26
N GLN A 509 -9.45 -7.70 -9.25
CA GLN A 509 -10.58 -8.27 -8.54
C GLN A 509 -11.35 -7.22 -7.73
N GLU A 510 -10.62 -6.44 -6.92
CA GLU A 510 -11.21 -5.38 -6.08
C GLU A 510 -11.79 -4.26 -6.95
N ALA A 511 -11.09 -3.88 -8.01
CA ALA A 511 -11.58 -2.88 -8.98
C ALA A 511 -12.89 -3.35 -9.65
N ALA A 512 -12.98 -4.61 -10.08
CA ALA A 512 -14.20 -5.16 -10.69
C ALA A 512 -15.37 -5.17 -9.71
N GLU A 513 -15.15 -5.52 -8.45
CA GLU A 513 -16.17 -5.49 -7.40
C GLU A 513 -16.74 -4.08 -7.24
N LEU A 514 -15.86 -3.07 -7.12
CA LEU A 514 -16.27 -1.68 -6.95
C LEU A 514 -16.94 -1.09 -8.20
N PHE A 515 -16.42 -1.34 -9.40
CA PHE A 515 -17.08 -0.87 -10.63
C PHE A 515 -18.47 -1.52 -10.82
N SER A 516 -18.63 -2.81 -10.45
CA SER A 516 -19.93 -3.46 -10.47
C SER A 516 -20.92 -2.83 -9.47
N GLU A 517 -20.42 -2.37 -8.33
CA GLU A 517 -21.23 -1.67 -7.34
C GLU A 517 -21.63 -0.26 -7.79
N LEU A 518 -20.66 0.47 -8.33
CA LEU A 518 -20.90 1.82 -8.92
C LEU A 518 -21.89 1.78 -10.07
N GLU A 519 -21.83 0.75 -10.92
CA GLU A 519 -22.80 0.57 -12.01
C GLU A 519 -24.22 0.37 -11.48
N LYS A 520 -24.39 -0.44 -10.43
CA LYS A 520 -25.69 -0.65 -9.78
C LYS A 520 -26.25 0.61 -9.15
N ALA A 521 -25.36 1.45 -8.57
CA ALA A 521 -25.75 2.71 -7.92
C ALA A 521 -26.08 3.81 -8.94
N ASN A 522 -25.37 3.86 -10.06
CA ASN A 522 -25.55 4.86 -11.12
C ASN A 522 -25.42 4.22 -12.50
N PRO A 523 -26.47 3.54 -12.98
CA PRO A 523 -26.45 2.87 -14.27
C PRO A 523 -26.27 3.86 -15.43
N GLY A 524 -25.59 3.41 -16.48
CA GLY A 524 -25.48 4.14 -17.73
C GLY A 524 -24.18 4.95 -17.91
N ASN A 525 -23.15 4.65 -17.14
CA ASN A 525 -21.83 5.22 -17.35
C ASN A 525 -20.94 4.26 -18.17
N ALA A 526 -20.66 4.66 -19.43
CA ALA A 526 -19.85 3.86 -20.35
C ALA A 526 -18.43 3.61 -19.83
N GLU A 527 -17.80 4.59 -19.18
CA GLU A 527 -16.45 4.48 -18.64
C GLU A 527 -16.36 3.44 -17.52
N ILE A 528 -17.35 3.40 -16.61
CA ILE A 528 -17.44 2.40 -15.55
C ILE A 528 -17.53 1.00 -16.18
N MET A 529 -18.39 0.84 -17.19
CA MET A 529 -18.54 -0.46 -17.88
C MET A 529 -17.29 -0.88 -18.65
N GLN A 530 -16.57 0.06 -19.25
CA GLN A 530 -15.27 -0.19 -19.90
C GLN A 530 -14.24 -0.70 -18.89
N LYS A 531 -14.08 -0.02 -17.75
CA LYS A 531 -13.12 -0.40 -16.71
C LYS A 531 -13.50 -1.72 -16.04
N LEU A 532 -14.80 -1.97 -15.82
CA LEU A 532 -15.31 -3.25 -15.36
C LEU A 532 -14.96 -4.37 -16.35
N GLY A 533 -15.29 -4.19 -17.62
CA GLY A 533 -14.99 -5.15 -18.68
C GLY A 533 -13.49 -5.47 -18.78
N PHE A 534 -12.63 -4.45 -18.68
CA PHE A 534 -11.19 -4.63 -18.70
C PHE A 534 -10.66 -5.38 -17.47
N SER A 535 -11.17 -5.06 -16.29
CA SER A 535 -10.81 -5.78 -15.04
C SER A 535 -11.19 -7.25 -15.15
N LEU A 536 -12.40 -7.55 -15.66
CA LEU A 536 -12.86 -8.92 -15.88
C LEU A 536 -12.03 -9.66 -16.96
N LEU A 537 -11.62 -8.96 -18.01
CA LEU A 537 -10.71 -9.50 -19.05
C LEU A 537 -9.37 -9.91 -18.42
N LYS A 538 -8.77 -9.06 -17.57
CA LYS A 538 -7.53 -9.35 -16.85
C LYS A 538 -7.67 -10.53 -15.88
N LEU A 539 -8.85 -10.72 -15.31
CA LEU A 539 -9.22 -11.88 -14.47
C LEU A 539 -9.56 -13.14 -15.29
N LYS A 540 -9.49 -13.08 -16.62
CA LYS A 540 -9.85 -14.15 -17.56
C LYS A 540 -11.33 -14.58 -17.46
N LYS A 541 -12.20 -13.71 -16.93
CA LYS A 541 -13.66 -13.87 -16.88
C LYS A 541 -14.26 -13.33 -18.17
N TYR A 542 -13.96 -14.00 -19.29
CA TYR A 542 -14.27 -13.50 -20.62
C TYR A 542 -15.77 -13.34 -20.91
N PRO A 543 -16.66 -14.27 -20.51
CA PRO A 543 -18.10 -14.09 -20.75
C PRO A 543 -18.68 -12.84 -20.08
N GLU A 544 -18.28 -12.59 -18.82
CA GLU A 544 -18.71 -11.41 -18.06
C GLU A 544 -18.10 -10.13 -18.64
N ALA A 545 -16.84 -10.18 -19.08
CA ALA A 545 -16.18 -9.07 -19.75
C ALA A 545 -16.89 -8.68 -21.04
N VAL A 546 -17.34 -9.66 -21.86
CA VAL A 546 -18.14 -9.42 -23.05
C VAL A 546 -19.44 -8.70 -22.72
N GLN A 547 -20.14 -9.10 -21.65
CA GLN A 547 -21.36 -8.42 -21.22
C GLN A 547 -21.11 -6.96 -20.86
N ALA A 548 -20.07 -6.69 -20.07
CA ALA A 548 -19.71 -5.33 -19.68
C ALA A 548 -19.31 -4.47 -20.88
N PHE A 549 -18.48 -4.97 -21.78
CA PHE A 549 -18.08 -4.23 -22.97
C PHE A 549 -19.24 -4.00 -23.96
N ARG A 550 -20.18 -4.94 -24.09
CA ARG A 550 -21.37 -4.74 -24.91
C ARG A 550 -22.27 -3.64 -24.35
N GLN A 551 -22.44 -3.58 -23.02
CA GLN A 551 -23.15 -2.49 -22.39
C GLN A 551 -22.42 -1.15 -22.58
N ALA A 552 -21.09 -1.14 -22.47
CA ALA A 552 -20.29 0.05 -22.77
C ALA A 552 -20.45 0.53 -24.21
N ASP A 553 -20.49 -0.40 -25.20
CA ASP A 553 -20.70 -0.10 -26.61
C ASP A 553 -22.11 0.43 -26.89
N LEU A 554 -23.14 -0.07 -26.19
CA LEU A 554 -24.50 0.48 -26.27
C LEU A 554 -24.60 1.92 -25.74
N LEU A 555 -23.82 2.25 -24.69
CA LEU A 555 -23.82 3.57 -24.08
C LEU A 555 -22.95 4.60 -24.85
N ASN A 556 -21.86 4.14 -25.43
CA ASN A 556 -20.94 4.93 -26.25
C ASN A 556 -20.55 4.12 -27.49
N PRO A 557 -21.38 4.14 -28.55
CA PRO A 557 -21.17 3.34 -29.74
C PRO A 557 -19.85 3.65 -30.44
N ASP A 558 -19.28 2.63 -31.08
CA ASP A 558 -18.10 2.71 -31.94
C ASP A 558 -16.84 3.25 -31.25
N HIS A 559 -16.78 3.19 -29.91
CA HIS A 559 -15.57 3.57 -29.19
C HIS A 559 -14.46 2.53 -29.42
N VAL A 560 -13.42 2.92 -30.14
CA VAL A 560 -12.32 2.04 -30.63
C VAL A 560 -11.75 1.15 -29.53
N TRP A 561 -11.49 1.72 -28.36
CA TRP A 561 -10.94 0.98 -27.23
C TRP A 561 -11.87 -0.15 -26.76
N THR A 562 -13.19 0.14 -26.70
CA THR A 562 -14.22 -0.85 -26.30
C THR A 562 -14.32 -1.98 -27.32
N LEU A 563 -14.46 -1.63 -28.61
CA LEU A 563 -14.55 -2.61 -29.72
C LEU A 563 -13.31 -3.52 -29.76
N ARG A 564 -12.13 -2.95 -29.58
CA ARG A 564 -10.87 -3.70 -29.56
C ARG A 564 -10.82 -4.74 -28.45
N HIS A 565 -11.21 -4.37 -27.22
CA HIS A 565 -11.21 -5.29 -26.09
C HIS A 565 -12.34 -6.31 -26.16
N LEU A 566 -13.48 -5.92 -26.72
CA LEU A 566 -14.59 -6.85 -27.01
C LEU A 566 -14.15 -7.94 -28.02
N ALA A 567 -13.46 -7.55 -29.10
CA ALA A 567 -12.86 -8.48 -30.04
C ALA A 567 -11.84 -9.41 -29.39
N GLN A 568 -10.98 -8.87 -28.48
CA GLN A 568 -10.04 -9.69 -27.72
C GLN A 568 -10.75 -10.71 -26.81
N CYS A 569 -11.85 -10.34 -26.15
CA CYS A 569 -12.63 -11.26 -25.37
C CYS A 569 -13.18 -12.41 -26.21
N TYR A 570 -13.77 -12.10 -27.39
CA TYR A 570 -14.26 -13.14 -28.30
C TYR A 570 -13.13 -14.03 -28.83
N LYS A 571 -11.96 -13.46 -29.11
CA LYS A 571 -10.76 -14.25 -29.48
C LYS A 571 -10.37 -15.23 -28.38
N HIS A 572 -10.38 -14.83 -27.11
CA HIS A 572 -10.10 -15.73 -25.98
C HIS A 572 -11.19 -16.79 -25.78
N LEU A 573 -12.44 -16.48 -26.12
CA LEU A 573 -13.53 -17.45 -26.15
C LEU A 573 -13.53 -18.34 -27.38
N GLN A 574 -12.54 -18.18 -28.28
CA GLN A 574 -12.41 -18.88 -29.56
C GLN A 574 -13.58 -18.63 -30.54
N ASP A 575 -14.39 -17.59 -30.28
CA ASP A 575 -15.42 -17.13 -31.21
C ASP A 575 -14.81 -16.17 -32.24
N TYR A 576 -13.96 -16.74 -33.10
CA TYR A 576 -13.21 -15.96 -34.10
C TYR A 576 -14.10 -15.19 -35.08
N PRO A 577 -15.28 -15.70 -35.53
CA PRO A 577 -16.19 -14.93 -36.38
C PRO A 577 -16.61 -13.60 -35.74
N LYS A 578 -17.02 -13.61 -34.46
CA LYS A 578 -17.36 -12.39 -33.76
C LYS A 578 -16.14 -11.51 -33.46
N ALA A 579 -15.02 -12.11 -33.13
CA ALA A 579 -13.78 -11.35 -32.95
C ALA A 579 -13.43 -10.56 -34.21
N LEU A 580 -13.52 -11.19 -35.40
CA LEU A 580 -13.29 -10.54 -36.69
C LEU A 580 -14.30 -9.43 -36.97
N GLU A 581 -15.59 -9.64 -36.68
CA GLU A 581 -16.62 -8.60 -36.85
C GLU A 581 -16.22 -7.30 -36.10
N TYR A 582 -15.82 -7.41 -34.85
CA TYR A 582 -15.43 -6.24 -34.06
C TYR A 582 -14.07 -5.68 -34.47
N PHE A 583 -13.10 -6.51 -34.85
CA PHE A 583 -11.83 -6.03 -35.39
C PHE A 583 -11.98 -5.29 -36.72
N GLU A 584 -12.89 -5.73 -37.59
CA GLU A 584 -13.17 -5.02 -38.84
C GLU A 584 -13.81 -3.64 -38.58
N LYS A 585 -14.72 -3.52 -37.61
CA LYS A 585 -15.24 -2.19 -37.19
C LYS A 585 -14.11 -1.26 -36.72
N VAL A 586 -13.15 -1.80 -35.94
CA VAL A 586 -11.98 -1.01 -35.53
C VAL A 586 -11.11 -0.63 -36.71
N LYS A 587 -10.94 -1.52 -37.71
CA LYS A 587 -10.16 -1.26 -38.93
C LYS A 587 -10.78 -0.17 -39.79
N GLU A 588 -12.11 -0.06 -39.84
CA GLU A 588 -12.80 1.04 -40.55
C GLU A 588 -12.42 2.41 -39.97
N ILE A 589 -12.20 2.48 -38.65
CA ILE A 589 -11.82 3.72 -37.96
C ILE A 589 -10.29 3.92 -38.00
N GLN A 590 -9.51 2.85 -37.92
CA GLN A 590 -8.03 2.87 -37.86
C GLN A 590 -7.41 1.90 -38.90
N PRO A 591 -7.44 2.21 -40.21
CA PRO A 591 -7.09 1.27 -41.26
C PRO A 591 -5.61 0.88 -41.33
N ASP A 592 -4.71 1.68 -40.75
CA ASP A 592 -3.26 1.48 -40.78
C ASP A 592 -2.66 1.08 -39.42
N ASN A 593 -3.50 0.64 -38.48
CA ASN A 593 -3.03 0.13 -37.20
C ASN A 593 -2.42 -1.26 -37.36
N LEU A 594 -1.08 -1.33 -37.39
CA LEU A 594 -0.34 -2.56 -37.66
C LEU A 594 -0.64 -3.68 -36.65
N SER A 595 -0.79 -3.33 -35.36
CA SER A 595 -1.14 -4.29 -34.30
C SER A 595 -2.53 -4.92 -34.54
N LEU A 596 -3.49 -4.11 -35.00
CA LEU A 596 -4.82 -4.59 -35.35
C LEU A 596 -4.80 -5.53 -36.56
N LEU A 597 -4.09 -5.14 -37.62
CA LEU A 597 -3.93 -5.97 -38.82
C LEU A 597 -3.30 -7.32 -38.51
N LEU A 598 -2.30 -7.36 -37.62
CA LEU A 598 -1.72 -8.61 -37.11
C LEU A 598 -2.76 -9.47 -36.37
N GLN A 599 -3.62 -8.88 -35.53
CA GLN A 599 -4.64 -9.62 -34.80
C GLN A 599 -5.72 -10.19 -35.71
N ILE A 600 -6.14 -9.44 -36.75
CA ILE A 600 -7.06 -9.92 -37.77
C ILE A 600 -6.43 -11.10 -38.52
N GLY A 601 -5.19 -10.94 -38.99
CA GLY A 601 -4.47 -12.01 -39.70
C GLY A 601 -4.32 -13.26 -38.82
N GLN A 602 -4.03 -13.12 -37.51
CA GLN A 602 -3.95 -14.26 -36.59
C GLN A 602 -5.30 -14.97 -36.42
N CYS A 603 -6.41 -14.22 -36.30
CA CYS A 603 -7.75 -14.82 -36.21
C CYS A 603 -8.09 -15.60 -37.49
N LEU A 604 -7.78 -15.06 -38.67
CA LEU A 604 -7.98 -15.72 -39.96
C LEU A 604 -7.10 -16.97 -40.10
N ALA A 605 -5.82 -16.90 -39.72
CA ALA A 605 -4.90 -18.03 -39.76
C ALA A 605 -5.36 -19.17 -38.82
N THR A 606 -5.88 -18.87 -37.65
CA THR A 606 -6.46 -19.85 -36.72
C THR A 606 -7.70 -20.54 -37.32
N GLN A 607 -8.48 -19.81 -38.12
CA GLN A 607 -9.59 -20.37 -38.89
C GLN A 607 -9.16 -21.07 -40.20
N ARG A 608 -7.84 -21.27 -40.42
CA ARG A 608 -7.26 -21.85 -41.61
C ARG A 608 -7.48 -21.06 -42.91
N MET A 609 -7.89 -19.79 -42.82
CA MET A 609 -8.08 -18.88 -43.93
C MET A 609 -6.74 -18.22 -44.31
N TYR A 610 -5.73 -19.04 -44.64
CA TYR A 610 -4.34 -18.60 -44.75
C TYR A 610 -4.11 -17.57 -45.86
N ASP A 611 -4.79 -17.66 -47.00
CA ASP A 611 -4.64 -16.70 -48.11
C ASP A 611 -5.13 -15.30 -47.70
N GLN A 612 -6.23 -15.25 -46.98
CA GLN A 612 -6.74 -13.96 -46.43
C GLN A 612 -5.81 -13.44 -45.33
N ALA A 613 -5.34 -14.29 -44.41
CA ALA A 613 -4.41 -13.91 -43.37
C ALA A 613 -3.10 -13.34 -43.95
N LEU A 614 -2.56 -13.96 -45.01
CA LEU A 614 -1.36 -13.49 -45.70
C LEU A 614 -1.52 -12.06 -46.25
N SER A 615 -2.70 -11.67 -46.75
CA SER A 615 -2.94 -10.31 -47.24
C SER A 615 -2.75 -9.25 -46.15
N TYR A 616 -3.19 -9.53 -44.91
CA TYR A 616 -2.99 -8.67 -43.76
C TYR A 616 -1.53 -8.66 -43.31
N PHE A 617 -0.90 -9.81 -43.21
CA PHE A 617 0.49 -9.90 -42.77
C PHE A 617 1.47 -9.25 -43.76
N PHE A 618 1.25 -9.35 -45.08
CA PHE A 618 2.03 -8.62 -46.07
C PHE A 618 1.85 -7.10 -46.00
N LYS A 619 0.62 -6.62 -45.68
CA LYS A 619 0.41 -5.20 -45.47
C LYS A 619 1.23 -4.71 -44.24
N VAL A 620 1.31 -5.52 -43.17
CA VAL A 620 2.14 -5.20 -42.02
C VAL A 620 3.62 -5.28 -42.37
N GLU A 621 4.08 -6.32 -43.06
CA GLU A 621 5.49 -6.45 -43.50
C GLU A 621 5.96 -5.26 -44.34
N TYR A 622 5.07 -4.71 -45.16
CA TYR A 622 5.38 -3.55 -45.98
C TYR A 622 5.46 -2.24 -45.22
N LEU A 623 4.59 -2.06 -44.23
CA LEU A 623 4.45 -0.79 -43.48
C LEU A 623 5.33 -0.71 -42.24
N ASP A 624 5.71 -1.83 -41.66
CA ASP A 624 6.52 -1.89 -40.45
C ASP A 624 8.02 -1.81 -40.80
N LYS A 625 8.78 -1.01 -40.05
CA LYS A 625 10.23 -0.91 -40.15
C LYS A 625 10.95 -2.19 -39.71
N THR A 626 10.37 -2.87 -38.69
CA THR A 626 10.90 -4.09 -38.06
C THR A 626 9.85 -5.20 -38.01
N PRO A 627 9.41 -5.76 -39.16
CA PRO A 627 8.21 -6.59 -39.25
C PRO A 627 8.44 -8.04 -38.78
N VAL A 628 9.08 -8.23 -37.63
CA VAL A 628 9.46 -9.57 -37.12
C VAL A 628 8.22 -10.45 -36.91
N ASN A 629 7.16 -9.91 -36.25
CA ASN A 629 5.94 -10.68 -35.99
C ASN A 629 5.16 -11.02 -37.28
N ALA A 630 5.13 -10.10 -38.25
CA ALA A 630 4.50 -10.36 -39.54
C ALA A 630 5.24 -11.46 -40.30
N ARG A 631 6.58 -11.43 -40.34
CA ARG A 631 7.40 -12.46 -40.99
C ARG A 631 7.22 -13.84 -40.36
N ARG A 632 7.13 -13.94 -39.04
CA ARG A 632 6.80 -15.19 -38.33
C ARG A 632 5.46 -15.75 -38.78
N ALA A 633 4.44 -14.90 -38.81
CA ALA A 633 3.10 -15.29 -39.22
C ALA A 633 3.02 -15.68 -40.71
N ILE A 634 3.72 -14.97 -41.62
CA ILE A 634 3.80 -15.31 -43.02
C ILE A 634 4.49 -16.65 -43.20
N GLY A 635 5.63 -16.86 -42.55
CA GLY A 635 6.36 -18.14 -42.60
C GLY A 635 5.49 -19.32 -42.16
N TRP A 636 4.74 -19.15 -41.07
CA TRP A 636 3.79 -20.16 -40.59
C TRP A 636 2.64 -20.43 -41.56
N CYS A 637 2.03 -19.40 -42.15
CA CYS A 637 0.98 -19.57 -43.15
C CYS A 637 1.48 -20.30 -44.40
N TYR A 638 2.68 -20.01 -44.88
CA TYR A 638 3.28 -20.73 -45.97
C TYR A 638 3.62 -22.19 -45.64
N PHE A 639 4.10 -22.45 -44.40
CA PHE A 639 4.26 -23.81 -43.91
C PHE A 639 2.95 -24.60 -43.95
N MET A 640 1.88 -24.00 -43.39
CA MET A 640 0.55 -24.63 -43.32
C MET A 640 -0.11 -24.78 -44.68
N THR A 641 0.28 -24.02 -45.69
CA THR A 641 -0.18 -24.17 -47.08
C THR A 641 0.73 -25.04 -47.96
N GLY A 642 1.82 -25.59 -47.40
CA GLY A 642 2.75 -26.46 -48.08
C GLY A 642 3.75 -25.74 -49.02
N LYS A 643 3.81 -24.41 -48.96
CA LYS A 643 4.74 -23.58 -49.73
C LYS A 643 6.07 -23.43 -48.95
N TYR A 644 6.81 -24.54 -48.89
CA TYR A 644 7.98 -24.67 -48.02
C TYR A 644 9.15 -23.76 -48.40
N GLU A 645 9.39 -23.51 -49.68
CA GLU A 645 10.46 -22.62 -50.14
C GLU A 645 10.19 -21.17 -49.69
N GLU A 646 8.95 -20.73 -49.80
CA GLU A 646 8.53 -19.41 -49.39
C GLU A 646 8.60 -19.29 -47.84
N ALA A 647 8.17 -20.30 -47.09
CA ALA A 647 8.29 -20.35 -45.66
C ALA A 647 9.74 -20.18 -45.20
N LEU A 648 10.67 -20.94 -45.82
CA LEU A 648 12.09 -20.85 -45.47
C LEU A 648 12.68 -19.47 -45.74
N ARG A 649 12.27 -18.80 -46.85
CA ARG A 649 12.74 -17.43 -47.12
C ARG A 649 12.42 -16.46 -45.98
N PHE A 650 11.24 -16.57 -45.39
CA PHE A 650 10.82 -15.70 -44.27
C PHE A 650 11.54 -16.08 -42.99
N TYR A 651 11.65 -17.36 -42.65
CA TYR A 651 12.41 -17.80 -41.48
C TYR A 651 13.90 -17.47 -41.60
N GLN A 652 14.54 -17.62 -42.77
CA GLN A 652 15.94 -17.24 -42.97
C GLN A 652 16.18 -15.76 -42.74
N LYS A 653 15.25 -14.86 -43.16
CA LYS A 653 15.34 -13.44 -42.85
C LYS A 653 15.27 -13.18 -41.35
N LEU A 654 14.49 -13.97 -40.60
CA LEU A 654 14.37 -13.83 -39.12
C LEU A 654 15.62 -14.34 -38.43
N LEU A 655 16.14 -15.48 -38.83
CA LEU A 655 17.32 -16.13 -38.26
C LEU A 655 18.63 -15.33 -38.46
N GLN A 656 18.62 -14.34 -39.36
CA GLN A 656 19.74 -13.40 -39.59
C GLN A 656 19.68 -12.16 -38.70
N THR A 657 18.62 -12.01 -37.90
CA THR A 657 18.45 -10.87 -37.01
C THR A 657 18.81 -11.23 -35.57
N ASP A 658 19.24 -10.24 -34.78
CA ASP A 658 19.50 -10.43 -33.34
C ASP A 658 18.25 -10.79 -32.55
N ASP A 659 17.06 -10.58 -33.13
CA ASP A 659 15.74 -10.84 -32.52
C ASP A 659 15.25 -12.29 -32.78
N ALA A 660 16.07 -13.18 -33.32
CA ALA A 660 15.71 -14.57 -33.55
C ALA A 660 15.42 -15.33 -32.24
N GLN A 661 14.25 -15.93 -32.15
CA GLN A 661 13.79 -16.68 -30.97
C GLN A 661 13.88 -18.20 -31.22
N ALA A 662 13.83 -18.97 -30.11
CA ALA A 662 13.78 -20.46 -30.21
C ALA A 662 12.64 -20.95 -31.11
N SER A 663 11.48 -20.27 -31.08
CA SER A 663 10.34 -20.58 -31.95
C SER A 663 10.62 -20.38 -33.44
N ASP A 664 11.51 -19.45 -33.82
CA ASP A 664 11.85 -19.21 -35.24
C ASP A 664 12.72 -20.34 -35.80
N TRP A 665 13.69 -20.79 -35.01
CA TRP A 665 14.49 -21.96 -35.28
C TRP A 665 13.66 -23.25 -35.33
N LEU A 666 12.75 -23.41 -34.38
CA LEU A 666 11.81 -24.52 -34.30
C LEU A 666 10.96 -24.62 -35.57
N ASN A 667 10.32 -23.49 -35.96
CA ASN A 667 9.45 -23.45 -37.12
C ASN A 667 10.24 -23.68 -38.44
N ALA A 668 11.44 -23.14 -38.56
CA ALA A 668 12.31 -23.46 -39.69
C ALA A 668 12.65 -24.95 -39.71
N GLY A 669 12.91 -25.57 -38.55
CA GLY A 669 13.09 -27.02 -38.43
C GLY A 669 11.87 -27.82 -38.88
N HIS A 670 10.65 -27.37 -38.53
CA HIS A 670 9.39 -27.98 -39.01
C HIS A 670 9.28 -27.96 -40.55
N VAL A 671 9.68 -26.87 -41.20
CA VAL A 671 9.67 -26.78 -42.64
C VAL A 671 10.65 -27.80 -43.27
N TYR A 672 11.89 -27.90 -42.73
CA TYR A 672 12.84 -28.90 -43.21
C TYR A 672 12.38 -30.34 -42.97
N LEU A 673 11.72 -30.58 -41.84
CA LEU A 673 11.14 -31.88 -41.51
C LEU A 673 10.04 -32.27 -42.54
N ALA A 674 9.17 -31.33 -42.88
CA ALA A 674 8.12 -31.50 -43.89
C ALA A 674 8.71 -31.74 -45.31
N GLN A 675 9.87 -31.15 -45.62
CA GLN A 675 10.64 -31.44 -46.83
C GLN A 675 11.41 -32.76 -46.78
N LYS A 676 11.28 -33.55 -45.70
CA LYS A 676 12.00 -34.79 -45.41
C LYS A 676 13.52 -34.62 -45.28
N ASN A 677 13.99 -33.41 -45.00
CA ASN A 677 15.39 -33.11 -44.73
C ASN A 677 15.70 -33.20 -43.26
N ILE A 678 15.74 -34.41 -42.71
CA ILE A 678 15.95 -34.70 -41.31
C ILE A 678 17.25 -34.07 -40.75
N PRO A 679 18.42 -34.14 -41.45
CA PRO A 679 19.65 -33.57 -40.93
C PRO A 679 19.56 -32.07 -40.67
N LYS A 680 18.99 -31.31 -41.60
CA LYS A 680 18.79 -29.86 -41.41
C LYS A 680 17.71 -29.55 -40.36
N ALA A 681 16.65 -30.35 -40.28
CA ALA A 681 15.65 -30.21 -39.24
C ALA A 681 16.28 -30.35 -37.85
N LEU A 682 17.10 -31.38 -37.61
CA LEU A 682 17.79 -31.59 -36.34
C LEU A 682 18.81 -30.49 -36.04
N GLU A 683 19.51 -29.95 -37.02
CA GLU A 683 20.38 -28.79 -36.83
C GLU A 683 19.62 -27.59 -36.30
N HIS A 684 18.45 -27.26 -36.87
CA HIS A 684 17.62 -26.13 -36.45
C HIS A 684 16.98 -26.40 -35.10
N TYR A 685 16.55 -27.61 -34.77
CA TYR A 685 16.01 -27.98 -33.49
C TYR A 685 17.06 -27.88 -32.38
N ARG A 686 18.33 -28.28 -32.62
CA ARG A 686 19.41 -28.07 -31.64
C ARG A 686 19.66 -26.60 -31.36
N GLN A 687 19.57 -25.75 -32.38
CA GLN A 687 19.66 -24.30 -32.16
C GLN A 687 18.47 -23.78 -31.36
N ALA A 688 17.24 -24.22 -31.65
CA ALA A 688 16.06 -23.88 -30.88
C ALA A 688 16.18 -24.33 -29.42
N GLU A 689 16.68 -25.56 -29.19
CA GLU A 689 16.91 -26.11 -27.85
C GLU A 689 17.95 -25.28 -27.07
N SER A 690 19.07 -24.93 -27.72
CA SER A 690 20.12 -24.11 -27.08
C SER A 690 19.66 -22.74 -26.60
N LEU A 691 18.58 -22.21 -27.18
CA LEU A 691 17.93 -20.94 -26.80
C LEU A 691 16.84 -21.14 -25.76
N CYS A 692 16.48 -22.39 -25.42
CA CYS A 692 15.52 -22.69 -24.36
C CYS A 692 16.21 -22.81 -22.99
N GLU A 693 15.50 -22.51 -21.92
CA GLU A 693 16.01 -22.61 -20.54
C GLU A 693 16.32 -24.08 -20.13
N SER A 694 15.65 -25.05 -20.76
CA SER A 694 15.83 -26.49 -20.51
C SER A 694 15.34 -27.31 -21.69
N HIS A 695 15.87 -28.55 -21.82
CA HIS A 695 15.39 -29.55 -22.77
C HIS A 695 13.88 -29.82 -22.62
N GLU A 696 13.38 -29.92 -21.41
CA GLU A 696 11.97 -30.17 -21.15
C GLU A 696 11.07 -29.03 -21.71
N LYS A 697 11.55 -27.78 -21.62
CA LYS A 697 10.84 -26.62 -22.17
C LYS A 697 10.82 -26.66 -23.71
N PHE A 698 11.93 -27.07 -24.34
CA PHE A 698 11.98 -27.28 -25.77
C PHE A 698 11.01 -28.38 -26.21
N ILE A 699 11.01 -29.54 -25.56
CA ILE A 699 10.08 -30.64 -25.86
C ILE A 699 8.63 -30.20 -25.79
N LYS A 700 8.29 -29.45 -24.75
CA LYS A 700 6.93 -28.88 -24.59
C LYS A 700 6.56 -27.97 -25.76
N LEU A 701 7.50 -27.13 -26.20
CA LEU A 701 7.31 -26.23 -27.36
C LEU A 701 7.13 -27.03 -28.67
N PHE A 702 7.98 -28.01 -28.89
CA PHE A 702 7.94 -28.89 -30.07
C PHE A 702 6.60 -29.67 -30.15
N LEU A 703 6.19 -30.28 -29.04
CA LEU A 703 4.97 -31.08 -29.01
C LEU A 703 3.69 -30.22 -29.08
N ALA A 704 3.77 -28.91 -28.82
CA ALA A 704 2.63 -28.01 -29.02
C ALA A 704 2.23 -27.92 -30.51
N ASP A 705 3.15 -28.09 -31.43
CA ASP A 705 2.91 -28.02 -32.86
C ASP A 705 2.63 -29.40 -33.52
N ARG A 706 2.47 -30.46 -32.72
CA ARG A 706 2.23 -31.84 -33.18
C ARG A 706 1.05 -31.97 -34.15
N GLU A 707 -0.04 -31.27 -33.86
CA GLU A 707 -1.25 -31.28 -34.70
C GLU A 707 -0.94 -30.67 -36.10
N ALA A 708 -0.23 -29.54 -36.13
CA ALA A 708 0.19 -28.89 -37.37
C ALA A 708 1.17 -29.78 -38.20
N LEU A 709 2.06 -30.49 -37.52
CA LEU A 709 2.98 -31.44 -38.18
C LEU A 709 2.21 -32.61 -38.79
N ASN A 710 1.25 -33.16 -38.09
CA ASN A 710 0.38 -34.25 -38.63
C ASN A 710 -0.45 -33.76 -39.82
N GLU A 711 -0.96 -32.52 -39.81
CA GLU A 711 -1.64 -31.93 -40.96
C GLU A 711 -0.72 -31.81 -42.20
N ARG A 712 0.57 -31.64 -41.99
CA ARG A 712 1.59 -31.64 -43.07
C ARG A 712 2.07 -33.05 -43.47
N GLN A 713 1.31 -34.08 -43.04
CA GLN A 713 1.59 -35.49 -43.39
C GLN A 713 2.92 -35.98 -42.86
N ILE A 714 3.46 -35.42 -41.83
CA ILE A 714 4.60 -35.96 -41.09
C ILE A 714 4.13 -37.12 -40.24
N GLN A 715 4.78 -38.28 -40.38
CA GLN A 715 4.38 -39.49 -39.66
C GLN A 715 4.56 -39.32 -38.17
N GLU A 716 3.62 -39.79 -37.40
CA GLU A 716 3.59 -39.69 -35.93
C GLU A 716 4.84 -40.29 -35.26
N GLU A 717 5.33 -41.40 -35.86
CA GLU A 717 6.57 -42.05 -35.41
C GLU A 717 7.78 -41.12 -35.58
N THR A 718 7.82 -40.37 -36.68
CA THR A 718 8.88 -39.39 -36.91
C THR A 718 8.83 -38.26 -35.91
N ILE A 719 7.64 -37.74 -35.63
CA ILE A 719 7.45 -36.66 -34.61
C ILE A 719 7.91 -37.15 -33.24
N SER A 720 7.56 -38.39 -32.88
CA SER A 720 7.93 -38.99 -31.60
C SER A 720 9.42 -39.28 -31.45
N LEU A 721 10.14 -39.53 -32.56
CA LEU A 721 11.58 -39.81 -32.55
C LEU A 721 12.46 -38.55 -32.46
N ILE A 722 11.98 -37.39 -32.91
CA ILE A 722 12.77 -36.14 -32.89
C ILE A 722 13.33 -35.80 -31.53
N PRO A 723 12.53 -35.81 -30.42
CA PRO A 723 13.05 -35.56 -29.06
C PRO A 723 14.23 -36.48 -28.66
N ASP A 724 14.22 -37.75 -29.08
CA ASP A 724 15.23 -38.71 -28.71
C ASP A 724 16.51 -38.59 -29.61
N LEU A 725 16.43 -37.82 -30.70
CA LEU A 725 17.55 -37.57 -31.64
C LEU A 725 18.32 -36.27 -31.30
N LEU A 726 17.84 -35.48 -30.41
CA LEU A 726 18.43 -34.19 -29.99
C LEU A 726 19.30 -34.35 -28.76
#